data_2d6a7e60e09017c4d861e66f86466e10
#
_entry.id   2d6a7e60e09017c4d861e66f86466e10
#
_cell.length_a   1.000
_cell.length_b   1.000
_cell.length_c   1.000
_cell.angle_alpha   90.00
_cell.angle_beta   90.00
_cell.angle_gamma   90.00
#
_symmetry.space_group_name_H-M   'P 1'
#
loop_
_entity.id
_entity.type
_entity.pdbx_description
1 polymer ?
#
loop_
_entity_poly.entity_id
_entity_poly.type
_entity_poly.pdbx_seq_one_letter_code
_entity_poly.pdbx_strand_id
1 'polypeptide(L)'
;MRKLLFASAGVAALVSAGCATATQEVREAAPSAPAAQEAQGAPAEAAPVDNPLLARWSGPYGGVPPFDKVRVEHFKPALEAGMEEMRRAIAAIANNPAAPDFENTLAALEDAGRTLDDVKTLYGIWGSSMNGPEFQAIQREMAPRLAAFSDEITQNEKLFQRLEAVYQSPEKAKLTPEQQRLTWLRYTNFVRAGAKLDAAAKQRLAGINQRLASLYTSFSQNVLADEEGYVVVLESEADLAGLPDSVRAGAAAAAESRGLKGKWVITNTRSSMEPFLTYSARRELREKVWRHYVNRGDNGDARDNNQIISEVLTLRAERAKLLGYQTHAHWRLENTMAKTPERAMQLMEAVWTPAVARAREEVADMQAIANKEGAKLKIEPWDYRYYAEKVRKAKYDLDQNEVKPYLQLEKLREGMFWVAGELFGFSFTPVDGVPVYHPDVRVWEVKDKASGKHVGLWYFDPYARTGKRSGAWMNAYRNQERFKGEISTIVSNNSNFVKGAPGEPVLISWSDAETLFHEFGHALHGLNSNVTYPTLSGTAVARDYVEFPSQLLEHWLSTPEVLNTYALHYQTGKPIPTALVAKIEKASNFNQGFDTVEYLSSALVDMKLHLAGSQRIDPDAFERDTLGALGMPKEIVMRHRTPQFGHVFAGDSYSAGYYSYLWSDTLTADAFEAFTEARGAYDRTVAERLRKNIFSVGNTVDPAEGYRSFRGKDAGIDALMRKRGFPVPGAAKKKPAK
;
A
#
# COMPACT_ATOMS: atom_id res chain seq x y z
N MET A 1 27.31 37.45 35.32
CA MET A 1 28.59 38.23 35.33
C MET A 1 29.40 37.83 34.09
N ARG A 2 29.76 38.93 33.31
CA ARG A 2 30.83 39.02 32.28
C ARG A 2 30.88 37.96 31.18
N LYS A 3 30.47 38.20 29.93
CA LYS A 3 30.99 39.05 28.82
C LYS A 3 32.51 38.97 28.58
N LEU A 4 32.83 38.61 27.30
CA LEU A 4 33.85 39.14 26.38
C LEU A 4 33.90 38.20 25.17
N LEU A 5 33.51 38.51 23.96
CA LEU A 5 33.91 39.44 22.87
C LEU A 5 35.40 39.48 22.54
N PHE A 6 35.73 39.11 21.29
CA PHE A 6 36.66 39.71 20.30
C PHE A 6 36.66 38.80 19.06
N ALA A 7 36.25 39.10 17.89
CA ALA A 7 36.46 40.13 16.85
C ALA A 7 37.88 40.16 16.24
N SER A 8 37.89 40.13 14.96
CA SER A 8 38.65 40.78 13.90
C SER A 8 39.33 39.81 12.90
N ALA A 9 38.93 39.90 11.66
CA ALA A 9 39.41 40.69 10.54
C ALA A 9 40.59 39.94 9.84
N GLY A 10 40.55 39.59 8.60
CA GLY A 10 40.32 40.26 7.36
C GLY A 10 41.56 40.08 6.50
N VAL A 11 41.48 39.84 5.23
CA VAL A 11 42.24 40.53 4.18
C VAL A 11 41.81 40.00 2.80
N ALA A 12 41.43 40.95 1.96
CA ALA A 12 41.12 40.80 0.54
C ALA A 12 42.42 40.85 -0.31
N ALA A 13 42.37 40.25 -1.48
CA ALA A 13 43.28 40.63 -2.58
C ALA A 13 42.51 40.59 -3.89
N LEU A 14 42.36 41.75 -4.48
CA LEU A 14 41.95 42.06 -5.84
C LEU A 14 43.04 41.70 -6.84
N VAL A 15 42.66 41.25 -8.04
CA VAL A 15 43.34 41.66 -9.29
C VAL A 15 42.30 41.87 -10.39
N SER A 16 42.36 43.07 -10.92
CA SER A 16 41.61 43.69 -11.99
C SER A 16 42.20 43.44 -13.37
N ALA A 17 41.39 43.49 -14.40
CA ALA A 17 41.56 44.17 -15.70
C ALA A 17 40.65 43.49 -16.72
N GLY A 18 39.94 44.13 -17.61
CA GLY A 18 39.94 45.52 -18.09
C GLY A 18 38.78 45.72 -19.08
N CYS A 19 38.38 46.94 -19.15
CA CYS A 19 37.31 47.57 -19.92
C CYS A 19 37.52 47.51 -21.45
N ALA A 20 36.42 47.47 -22.21
CA ALA A 20 36.30 48.25 -23.45
C ALA A 20 34.80 48.55 -23.70
N THR A 21 34.47 49.78 -23.56
CA THR A 21 33.24 50.47 -23.93
C THR A 21 33.24 50.78 -25.42
N ALA A 22 32.09 50.60 -26.10
CA ALA A 22 31.77 51.33 -27.31
C ALA A 22 30.29 51.74 -27.29
N THR A 23 30.10 53.01 -27.05
CA THR A 23 28.88 53.76 -27.30
C THR A 23 28.69 54.00 -28.78
N GLN A 24 27.45 53.80 -29.30
CA GLN A 24 27.04 54.44 -30.53
C GLN A 24 25.57 54.84 -30.47
N GLU A 25 25.34 56.03 -30.98
CA GLU A 25 24.23 56.95 -30.81
C GLU A 25 22.92 56.52 -31.47
N VAL A 26 21.84 57.02 -30.92
CA VAL A 26 20.48 57.06 -31.40
C VAL A 26 20.37 57.97 -32.61
N ARG A 27 19.73 57.50 -33.70
CA ARG A 27 19.10 58.36 -34.72
C ARG A 27 17.67 57.96 -34.90
N GLU A 28 16.78 58.88 -34.55
CA GLU A 28 15.36 58.89 -34.92
C GLU A 28 15.20 58.97 -36.45
N ALA A 29 14.26 58.16 -36.99
CA ALA A 29 13.65 58.42 -38.31
C ALA A 29 12.17 58.08 -38.23
N ALA A 30 11.36 58.98 -38.77
CA ALA A 30 9.91 59.04 -38.75
C ALA A 30 9.20 58.00 -39.61
N PRO A 31 7.84 57.86 -39.54
CA PRO A 31 7.12 56.64 -39.83
C PRO A 31 6.75 56.49 -41.34
N SER A 32 6.84 55.31 -41.87
CA SER A 32 6.23 54.91 -43.16
C SER A 32 5.07 53.92 -42.93
N ALA A 33 4.04 54.07 -43.77
CA ALA A 33 2.73 53.47 -43.76
C ALA A 33 2.69 51.92 -43.83
N PRO A 34 1.54 51.28 -43.48
CA PRO A 34 1.47 49.85 -43.15
C PRO A 34 1.51 48.96 -44.42
N ALA A 35 2.41 48.00 -44.41
CA ALA A 35 2.40 46.85 -45.29
C ALA A 35 1.44 45.77 -44.77
N ALA A 36 0.78 45.10 -45.68
CA ALA A 36 -0.21 44.07 -45.45
C ALA A 36 0.29 42.96 -44.51
N GLN A 37 -0.53 42.62 -43.50
CA GLN A 37 -0.37 41.42 -42.70
C GLN A 37 -0.59 40.18 -43.56
N GLU A 38 0.47 39.46 -43.84
CA GLU A 38 0.37 38.05 -44.21
C GLU A 38 -0.21 37.28 -43.04
N ALA A 39 -1.29 36.55 -43.30
CA ALA A 39 -1.92 35.64 -42.35
C ALA A 39 -0.87 34.62 -41.87
N GLN A 40 -0.49 34.72 -40.61
CA GLN A 40 0.23 33.64 -39.93
C GLN A 40 -0.67 32.41 -39.93
N GLY A 41 -0.25 31.40 -40.68
CA GLY A 41 -0.89 30.08 -40.65
C GLY A 41 -1.02 29.56 -39.23
N ALA A 42 -2.16 28.98 -38.92
CA ALA A 42 -2.39 28.25 -37.69
C ALA A 42 -1.22 27.25 -37.44
N PRO A 43 -0.80 27.04 -36.19
CA PRO A 43 0.22 26.03 -35.91
C PRO A 43 -0.22 24.70 -36.51
N ALA A 44 0.62 24.12 -37.37
CA ALA A 44 0.38 22.79 -37.92
C ALA A 44 0.08 21.85 -36.73
N GLU A 45 -1.08 21.22 -36.77
CA GLU A 45 -1.46 20.14 -35.87
C GLU A 45 -0.33 19.11 -35.95
N ALA A 46 0.40 18.95 -34.87
CA ALA A 46 1.45 17.94 -34.77
C ALA A 46 0.80 16.59 -35.11
N ALA A 47 1.37 15.89 -36.07
CA ALA A 47 0.92 14.53 -36.42
C ALA A 47 0.72 13.71 -35.14
N PRO A 48 -0.36 12.92 -35.03
CA PRO A 48 -0.61 12.16 -33.84
C PRO A 48 0.62 11.29 -33.54
N VAL A 49 1.30 11.57 -32.44
CA VAL A 49 2.37 10.71 -31.92
C VAL A 49 1.72 9.35 -31.69
N ASP A 50 2.26 8.30 -32.31
CA ASP A 50 1.80 6.90 -32.11
C ASP A 50 2.13 6.50 -30.67
N ASN A 51 1.27 6.91 -29.75
CA ASN A 51 1.46 6.73 -28.32
C ASN A 51 0.79 5.42 -27.87
N PRO A 52 1.55 4.39 -27.49
CA PRO A 52 1.02 3.08 -27.14
C PRO A 52 0.08 3.12 -25.91
N LEU A 53 0.16 4.15 -25.07
CA LEU A 53 -0.73 4.34 -23.93
C LEU A 53 -2.15 4.76 -24.32
N LEU A 54 -2.34 5.33 -25.51
CA LEU A 54 -3.65 5.75 -26.02
C LEU A 54 -4.33 4.66 -26.85
N ALA A 55 -3.58 3.63 -27.25
CA ALA A 55 -4.12 2.52 -27.98
C ALA A 55 -4.93 1.60 -27.03
N ARG A 56 -6.10 1.17 -27.50
CA ARG A 56 -6.85 0.12 -26.80
C ARG A 56 -5.97 -1.12 -26.65
N TRP A 57 -5.96 -1.69 -25.44
CA TRP A 57 -5.20 -2.91 -25.22
C TRP A 57 -5.65 -4.02 -26.14
N SER A 58 -4.70 -4.65 -26.80
CA SER A 58 -4.91 -5.67 -27.83
C SER A 58 -4.14 -6.93 -27.50
N GLY A 59 -4.34 -7.99 -28.29
CA GLY A 59 -3.68 -9.28 -28.11
C GLY A 59 -4.55 -10.30 -27.39
N PRO A 60 -3.95 -11.32 -26.78
CA PRO A 60 -4.68 -12.42 -26.14
C PRO A 60 -5.46 -11.94 -24.90
N TYR A 61 -6.33 -12.79 -24.39
CA TYR A 61 -7.08 -12.57 -23.14
C TYR A 61 -7.95 -11.30 -23.12
N GLY A 62 -8.46 -10.88 -24.28
CA GLY A 62 -9.25 -9.66 -24.40
C GLY A 62 -8.45 -8.37 -24.36
N GLY A 63 -7.14 -8.46 -24.62
CA GLY A 63 -6.17 -7.38 -24.58
C GLY A 63 -5.34 -7.37 -23.29
N VAL A 64 -4.07 -6.96 -23.43
CA VAL A 64 -3.10 -6.87 -22.33
C VAL A 64 -2.38 -5.53 -22.38
N PRO A 65 -1.87 -5.01 -21.25
CA PRO A 65 -1.12 -3.76 -21.24
C PRO A 65 0.11 -3.85 -22.15
N PRO A 66 0.39 -2.83 -22.99
CA PRO A 66 1.52 -2.83 -23.94
C PRO A 66 2.85 -2.49 -23.27
N PHE A 67 3.21 -3.19 -22.19
CA PHE A 67 4.38 -2.87 -21.35
C PHE A 67 5.70 -2.81 -22.13
N ASP A 68 5.86 -3.63 -23.16
CA ASP A 68 7.03 -3.72 -24.03
C ASP A 68 7.24 -2.46 -24.91
N LYS A 69 6.18 -1.67 -25.11
CA LYS A 69 6.18 -0.46 -25.95
C LYS A 69 6.19 0.83 -25.15
N VAL A 70 5.89 0.77 -23.85
CA VAL A 70 5.77 1.96 -23.01
C VAL A 70 7.13 2.52 -22.63
N ARG A 71 7.30 3.85 -22.78
CA ARG A 71 8.44 4.64 -22.34
C ARG A 71 7.98 5.82 -21.52
N VAL A 72 8.91 6.41 -20.75
CA VAL A 72 8.61 7.51 -19.82
C VAL A 72 8.00 8.72 -20.56
N GLU A 73 8.53 9.07 -21.73
CA GLU A 73 8.05 10.20 -22.55
C GLU A 73 6.60 10.06 -23.03
N HIS A 74 6.03 8.85 -23.03
CA HIS A 74 4.64 8.62 -23.45
C HIS A 74 3.60 9.09 -22.41
N PHE A 75 3.96 9.14 -21.13
CA PHE A 75 2.99 9.33 -20.05
C PHE A 75 2.33 10.72 -20.05
N LYS A 76 3.13 11.79 -20.10
CA LYS A 76 2.57 13.15 -20.03
C LYS A 76 1.58 13.41 -21.18
N PRO A 77 1.94 13.22 -22.46
CA PRO A 77 0.99 13.46 -23.55
C PRO A 77 -0.22 12.53 -23.52
N ALA A 78 -0.06 11.28 -23.04
CA ALA A 78 -1.19 10.36 -22.90
C ALA A 78 -2.17 10.79 -21.80
N LEU A 79 -1.66 11.22 -20.65
CA LEU A 79 -2.49 11.76 -19.57
C LEU A 79 -3.26 13.01 -20.03
N GLU A 80 -2.59 13.92 -20.75
CA GLU A 80 -3.23 15.14 -21.29
C GLU A 80 -4.33 14.80 -22.31
N ALA A 81 -4.06 13.90 -23.24
CA ALA A 81 -5.05 13.45 -24.23
C ALA A 81 -6.23 12.72 -23.58
N GLY A 82 -5.97 11.83 -22.63
CA GLY A 82 -7.01 11.11 -21.89
C GLY A 82 -7.89 12.04 -21.04
N MET A 83 -7.32 13.06 -20.41
CA MET A 83 -8.10 14.11 -19.72
C MET A 83 -9.01 14.86 -20.69
N GLU A 84 -8.52 15.20 -21.86
CA GLU A 84 -9.32 15.92 -22.85
C GLU A 84 -10.45 15.06 -23.45
N GLU A 85 -10.20 13.78 -23.69
CA GLU A 85 -11.24 12.81 -24.08
C GLU A 85 -12.33 12.71 -23.02
N MET A 86 -11.94 12.58 -21.75
CA MET A 86 -12.89 12.50 -20.65
C MET A 86 -13.68 13.80 -20.47
N ARG A 87 -13.07 14.99 -20.66
CA ARG A 87 -13.80 16.27 -20.65
C ARG A 87 -14.93 16.30 -21.66
N ARG A 88 -14.64 15.84 -22.90
CA ARG A 88 -15.67 15.77 -23.96
C ARG A 88 -16.82 14.84 -23.58
N ALA A 89 -16.50 13.65 -23.03
CA ALA A 89 -17.51 12.70 -22.56
C ALA A 89 -18.36 13.28 -21.42
N ILE A 90 -17.74 13.91 -20.43
CA ILE A 90 -18.44 14.58 -19.32
C ILE A 90 -19.32 15.73 -19.82
N ALA A 91 -18.82 16.54 -20.75
CA ALA A 91 -19.60 17.63 -21.34
C ALA A 91 -20.83 17.11 -22.11
N ALA A 92 -20.70 15.99 -22.83
CA ALA A 92 -21.82 15.33 -23.50
C ALA A 92 -22.89 14.84 -22.50
N ILE A 93 -22.48 14.23 -21.38
CA ILE A 93 -23.40 13.81 -20.34
C ILE A 93 -24.07 15.03 -19.67
N ALA A 94 -23.28 16.00 -19.24
CA ALA A 94 -23.76 17.18 -18.51
C ALA A 94 -24.74 18.05 -19.32
N ASN A 95 -24.56 18.14 -20.64
CA ASN A 95 -25.40 18.94 -21.53
C ASN A 95 -26.44 18.11 -22.31
N ASN A 96 -26.65 16.84 -21.98
CA ASN A 96 -27.64 16.01 -22.62
C ASN A 96 -29.05 16.60 -22.40
N PRO A 97 -29.82 16.91 -23.47
CA PRO A 97 -31.12 17.54 -23.37
C PRO A 97 -32.21 16.59 -22.82
N ALA A 98 -31.99 15.29 -22.87
CA ALA A 98 -32.94 14.32 -22.34
C ALA A 98 -33.00 14.38 -20.80
N ALA A 99 -34.19 14.09 -20.25
CA ALA A 99 -34.34 13.96 -18.81
C ALA A 99 -33.32 12.96 -18.21
N PRO A 100 -32.73 13.27 -17.06
CA PRO A 100 -31.72 12.38 -16.44
C PRO A 100 -32.36 11.03 -16.07
N ASP A 101 -31.72 9.95 -16.53
CA ASP A 101 -32.02 8.58 -16.14
C ASP A 101 -30.72 7.81 -15.84
N PHE A 102 -30.83 6.55 -15.47
CA PHE A 102 -29.69 5.72 -15.15
C PHE A 102 -28.74 5.56 -16.35
N GLU A 103 -29.28 5.27 -17.53
CA GLU A 103 -28.50 4.96 -18.72
C GLU A 103 -27.77 6.18 -19.26
N ASN A 104 -28.47 7.34 -19.39
CA ASN A 104 -27.88 8.54 -19.95
C ASN A 104 -27.04 9.37 -18.95
N THR A 105 -26.95 8.92 -17.72
CA THR A 105 -26.18 9.62 -16.67
C THR A 105 -25.19 8.68 -15.96
N LEU A 106 -25.65 7.65 -15.23
CA LEU A 106 -24.77 6.76 -14.46
C LEU A 106 -23.99 5.79 -15.35
N ALA A 107 -24.69 5.10 -16.25
CA ALA A 107 -24.06 4.16 -17.18
C ALA A 107 -23.13 4.91 -18.17
N ALA A 108 -23.54 6.09 -18.65
CA ALA A 108 -22.71 6.94 -19.47
C ALA A 108 -21.42 7.39 -18.71
N LEU A 109 -21.52 7.66 -17.40
CA LEU A 109 -20.37 8.01 -16.56
C LEU A 109 -19.44 6.80 -16.30
N GLU A 110 -19.97 5.59 -16.22
CA GLU A 110 -19.17 4.36 -16.13
C GLU A 110 -18.34 4.10 -17.40
N ASP A 111 -18.82 4.58 -18.55
CA ASP A 111 -18.12 4.45 -19.82
C ASP A 111 -17.15 5.60 -20.12
N ALA A 112 -17.33 6.74 -19.44
CA ALA A 112 -16.49 7.91 -19.62
C ALA A 112 -15.08 7.71 -19.03
N GLY A 113 -14.05 8.09 -19.79
CA GLY A 113 -12.68 8.16 -19.29
C GLY A 113 -11.90 6.85 -19.29
N ARG A 114 -12.36 5.81 -19.96
CA ARG A 114 -11.66 4.50 -20.03
C ARG A 114 -10.21 4.61 -20.49
N THR A 115 -9.94 5.43 -21.53
CA THR A 115 -8.58 5.71 -22.00
C THR A 115 -7.72 6.31 -20.88
N LEU A 116 -8.25 7.30 -20.17
CA LEU A 116 -7.54 7.92 -19.04
C LEU A 116 -7.30 6.93 -17.90
N ASP A 117 -8.25 6.05 -17.60
CA ASP A 117 -8.10 5.04 -16.54
C ASP A 117 -7.03 4.01 -16.89
N ASP A 118 -6.94 3.56 -18.14
CA ASP A 118 -5.87 2.70 -18.63
C ASP A 118 -4.50 3.39 -18.51
N VAL A 119 -4.39 4.64 -18.94
CA VAL A 119 -3.15 5.45 -18.82
C VAL A 119 -2.76 5.64 -17.35
N LYS A 120 -3.71 6.00 -16.49
CA LYS A 120 -3.47 6.18 -15.04
C LYS A 120 -3.04 4.87 -14.37
N THR A 121 -3.58 3.74 -14.80
CA THR A 121 -3.17 2.42 -14.29
C THR A 121 -1.69 2.17 -14.59
N LEU A 122 -1.25 2.36 -15.83
CA LEU A 122 0.17 2.19 -16.18
C LEU A 122 1.05 3.24 -15.51
N TYR A 123 0.59 4.49 -15.43
CA TYR A 123 1.27 5.56 -14.69
C TYR A 123 1.48 5.20 -13.21
N GLY A 124 0.48 4.62 -12.55
CA GLY A 124 0.58 4.12 -11.19
C GLY A 124 1.60 2.98 -11.02
N ILE A 125 1.66 2.06 -12.01
CA ILE A 125 2.64 0.95 -12.04
C ILE A 125 4.05 1.52 -12.15
N TRP A 126 4.30 2.46 -13.08
CA TRP A 126 5.60 3.13 -13.20
C TRP A 126 5.99 3.84 -11.89
N GLY A 127 5.05 4.57 -11.30
CA GLY A 127 5.26 5.29 -10.03
C GLY A 127 5.59 4.39 -8.84
N SER A 128 5.14 3.15 -8.86
CA SER A 128 5.41 2.20 -7.77
C SER A 128 6.53 1.20 -8.04
N SER A 129 6.82 0.92 -9.32
CA SER A 129 7.68 -0.21 -9.70
C SER A 129 8.86 0.14 -10.61
N MET A 130 8.82 1.32 -11.29
CA MET A 130 9.79 1.77 -12.29
C MET A 130 10.13 3.26 -12.11
N ASN A 131 10.17 3.75 -10.88
CA ASN A 131 10.20 5.18 -10.53
C ASN A 131 11.61 5.78 -10.59
N GLY A 132 12.11 6.01 -11.78
CA GLY A 132 13.39 6.71 -12.03
C GLY A 132 13.24 8.24 -12.05
N PRO A 133 14.38 8.98 -12.09
CA PRO A 133 14.40 10.45 -12.03
C PRO A 133 13.55 11.14 -13.10
N GLU A 134 13.55 10.64 -14.33
CA GLU A 134 12.76 11.18 -15.45
C GLU A 134 11.25 11.05 -15.17
N PHE A 135 10.82 9.89 -14.69
CA PHE A 135 9.43 9.66 -14.34
C PHE A 135 9.00 10.49 -13.12
N GLN A 136 9.88 10.65 -12.13
CA GLN A 136 9.65 11.52 -10.98
C GLN A 136 9.38 12.98 -11.38
N ALA A 137 10.06 13.47 -12.43
CA ALA A 137 9.81 14.80 -12.96
C ALA A 137 8.37 14.93 -13.53
N ILE A 138 7.91 13.91 -14.28
CA ILE A 138 6.53 13.84 -14.79
C ILE A 138 5.54 13.75 -13.62
N GLN A 139 5.82 12.99 -12.59
CA GLN A 139 4.96 12.90 -11.41
C GLN A 139 4.77 14.26 -10.73
N ARG A 140 5.85 15.02 -10.52
CA ARG A 140 5.78 16.36 -9.92
C ARG A 140 4.95 17.34 -10.75
N GLU A 141 5.05 17.26 -12.07
CA GLU A 141 4.26 18.11 -12.97
C GLU A 141 2.79 17.70 -13.01
N MET A 142 2.53 16.40 -13.14
CA MET A 142 1.18 15.90 -13.41
C MET A 142 0.32 15.73 -12.16
N ALA A 143 0.89 15.52 -10.99
CA ALA A 143 0.11 15.30 -9.76
C ALA A 143 -0.88 16.45 -9.46
N PRO A 144 -0.49 17.73 -9.42
CA PRO A 144 -1.45 18.81 -9.19
C PRO A 144 -2.43 18.97 -10.35
N ARG A 145 -2.04 18.68 -11.60
CA ARG A 145 -2.91 18.77 -12.78
C ARG A 145 -3.98 17.69 -12.79
N LEU A 146 -3.63 16.46 -12.39
CA LEU A 146 -4.59 15.37 -12.23
C LEU A 146 -5.57 15.64 -11.08
N ALA A 147 -5.10 16.25 -9.99
CA ALA A 147 -5.97 16.68 -8.89
C ALA A 147 -6.96 17.78 -9.36
N ALA A 148 -6.47 18.80 -10.07
CA ALA A 148 -7.30 19.85 -10.65
C ALA A 148 -8.35 19.28 -11.60
N PHE A 149 -7.96 18.33 -12.45
CA PHE A 149 -8.88 17.65 -13.36
C PHE A 149 -9.95 16.83 -12.62
N SER A 150 -9.59 16.14 -11.55
CA SER A 150 -10.56 15.44 -10.71
C SER A 150 -11.59 16.40 -10.10
N ASP A 151 -11.13 17.56 -9.62
CA ASP A 151 -12.01 18.61 -9.08
C ASP A 151 -12.91 19.21 -10.16
N GLU A 152 -12.41 19.41 -11.37
CA GLU A 152 -13.20 19.87 -12.53
C GLU A 152 -14.41 18.96 -12.78
N ILE A 153 -14.22 17.64 -12.71
CA ILE A 153 -15.30 16.67 -12.90
C ILE A 153 -16.28 16.67 -11.71
N THR A 154 -15.76 16.57 -10.47
CA THR A 154 -16.61 16.44 -9.28
C THR A 154 -17.36 17.72 -8.92
N GLN A 155 -16.83 18.88 -9.34
CA GLN A 155 -17.45 20.21 -9.12
C GLN A 155 -18.32 20.67 -10.30
N ASN A 156 -18.46 19.85 -11.36
CA ASN A 156 -19.32 20.17 -12.48
C ASN A 156 -20.79 20.18 -12.07
N GLU A 157 -21.39 21.36 -12.00
CA GLU A 157 -22.75 21.54 -11.49
C GLU A 157 -23.82 20.82 -12.32
N LYS A 158 -23.71 20.89 -13.65
CA LYS A 158 -24.68 20.25 -14.56
C LYS A 158 -24.61 18.73 -14.44
N LEU A 159 -23.41 18.17 -14.36
CA LEU A 159 -23.24 16.74 -14.13
C LEU A 159 -23.82 16.33 -12.79
N PHE A 160 -23.50 17.08 -11.72
CA PHE A 160 -24.01 16.78 -10.40
C PHE A 160 -25.54 16.88 -10.31
N GLN A 161 -26.17 17.90 -10.94
CA GLN A 161 -27.62 18.02 -11.01
C GLN A 161 -28.27 16.79 -11.66
N ARG A 162 -27.66 16.24 -12.72
CA ARG A 162 -28.16 15.01 -13.35
C ARG A 162 -28.01 13.80 -12.43
N LEU A 163 -26.87 13.63 -11.76
CA LEU A 163 -26.66 12.57 -10.76
C LEU A 163 -27.67 12.66 -9.61
N GLU A 164 -27.88 13.86 -9.08
CA GLU A 164 -28.82 14.10 -7.99
C GLU A 164 -30.26 13.83 -8.43
N ALA A 165 -30.66 14.22 -9.65
CA ALA A 165 -31.99 13.93 -10.19
C ALA A 165 -32.24 12.43 -10.28
N VAL A 166 -31.29 11.64 -10.78
CA VAL A 166 -31.42 10.16 -10.80
C VAL A 166 -31.48 9.58 -9.39
N TYR A 167 -30.62 10.06 -8.48
CA TYR A 167 -30.58 9.60 -7.10
C TYR A 167 -31.88 9.84 -6.33
N GLN A 168 -32.53 10.99 -6.55
CA GLN A 168 -33.78 11.40 -5.91
C GLN A 168 -35.02 10.88 -6.62
N SER A 169 -34.89 10.40 -7.85
CA SER A 169 -36.00 9.91 -8.64
C SER A 169 -36.72 8.69 -7.99
N PRO A 170 -38.03 8.63 -7.96
CA PRO A 170 -38.78 7.43 -7.57
C PRO A 170 -38.48 6.23 -8.49
N GLU A 171 -38.09 6.49 -9.76
CA GLU A 171 -37.71 5.45 -10.72
C GLU A 171 -36.49 4.64 -10.27
N LYS A 172 -35.66 5.19 -9.38
CA LYS A 172 -34.53 4.48 -8.75
C LYS A 172 -34.97 3.15 -8.11
N ALA A 173 -36.17 3.09 -7.54
CA ALA A 173 -36.70 1.86 -6.92
C ALA A 173 -36.91 0.73 -7.96
N LYS A 174 -36.98 1.02 -9.25
CA LYS A 174 -37.15 0.04 -10.33
C LYS A 174 -35.81 -0.47 -10.88
N LEU A 175 -34.70 0.17 -10.51
CA LEU A 175 -33.35 -0.26 -10.88
C LEU A 175 -32.99 -1.57 -10.18
N THR A 176 -32.09 -2.34 -10.77
CA THR A 176 -31.52 -3.53 -10.11
C THR A 176 -30.79 -3.14 -8.82
N PRO A 177 -30.63 -4.05 -7.85
CA PRO A 177 -29.86 -3.75 -6.63
C PRO A 177 -28.45 -3.22 -6.91
N GLU A 178 -27.76 -3.75 -7.92
CA GLU A 178 -26.42 -3.29 -8.32
C GLU A 178 -26.45 -1.86 -8.89
N GLN A 179 -27.43 -1.53 -9.72
CA GLN A 179 -27.64 -0.17 -10.23
C GLN A 179 -27.99 0.82 -9.12
N GLN A 180 -28.82 0.41 -8.16
CA GLN A 180 -29.14 1.24 -6.99
C GLN A 180 -27.87 1.50 -6.15
N ARG A 181 -27.04 0.49 -5.96
CA ARG A 181 -25.76 0.61 -5.24
C ARG A 181 -24.80 1.55 -5.96
N LEU A 182 -24.65 1.41 -7.27
CA LEU A 182 -23.82 2.30 -8.08
C LEU A 182 -24.31 3.75 -8.01
N THR A 183 -25.61 3.95 -8.12
CA THR A 183 -26.26 5.28 -8.01
C THR A 183 -25.96 5.92 -6.66
N TRP A 184 -26.13 5.16 -5.57
CA TRP A 184 -25.81 5.61 -4.21
C TRP A 184 -24.32 5.96 -4.09
N LEU A 185 -23.43 5.10 -4.54
CA LEU A 185 -21.97 5.28 -4.43
C LEU A 185 -21.50 6.53 -5.20
N ARG A 186 -21.93 6.68 -6.45
CA ARG A 186 -21.56 7.84 -7.28
C ARG A 186 -22.07 9.15 -6.68
N TYR A 187 -23.35 9.21 -6.30
CA TYR A 187 -23.91 10.39 -5.64
C TYR A 187 -23.18 10.74 -4.35
N THR A 188 -23.00 9.77 -3.46
CA THR A 188 -22.33 9.98 -2.18
C THR A 188 -20.89 10.46 -2.37
N ASN A 189 -20.16 9.89 -3.32
CA ASN A 189 -18.77 10.29 -3.60
C ASN A 189 -18.71 11.74 -4.11
N PHE A 190 -19.61 12.17 -4.99
CA PHE A 190 -19.67 13.57 -5.45
C PHE A 190 -19.98 14.54 -4.29
N VAL A 191 -20.96 14.21 -3.46
CA VAL A 191 -21.29 15.04 -2.27
C VAL A 191 -20.09 15.15 -1.33
N ARG A 192 -19.47 14.03 -1.01
CA ARG A 192 -18.28 13.98 -0.14
C ARG A 192 -17.05 14.68 -0.73
N ALA A 193 -16.97 14.77 -2.05
CA ALA A 193 -15.94 15.52 -2.78
C ALA A 193 -16.27 17.02 -2.95
N GLY A 194 -17.39 17.49 -2.36
CA GLY A 194 -17.73 18.92 -2.32
C GLY A 194 -18.60 19.42 -3.46
N ALA A 195 -19.31 18.55 -4.19
CA ALA A 195 -20.19 18.95 -5.30
C ALA A 195 -21.26 19.99 -4.89
N LYS A 196 -21.70 19.98 -3.62
CA LYS A 196 -22.71 20.89 -3.07
C LYS A 196 -22.15 22.21 -2.51
N LEU A 197 -20.85 22.41 -2.52
CA LEU A 197 -20.23 23.64 -2.03
C LEU A 197 -20.53 24.83 -2.94
N ASP A 198 -20.51 26.02 -2.39
CA ASP A 198 -20.52 27.26 -3.17
C ASP A 198 -19.23 27.47 -3.98
N ALA A 199 -19.25 28.42 -4.91
CA ALA A 199 -18.13 28.66 -5.81
C ALA A 199 -16.81 29.02 -5.09
N ALA A 200 -16.86 29.80 -4.01
CA ALA A 200 -15.67 30.20 -3.26
C ALA A 200 -15.06 29.00 -2.52
N ALA A 201 -15.90 28.19 -1.87
CA ALA A 201 -15.47 26.97 -1.20
C ALA A 201 -14.92 25.94 -2.19
N LYS A 202 -15.54 25.77 -3.35
CA LYS A 202 -15.04 24.90 -4.45
C LYS A 202 -13.65 25.33 -4.93
N GLN A 203 -13.46 26.63 -5.15
CA GLN A 203 -12.15 27.17 -5.57
C GLN A 203 -11.07 26.90 -4.50
N ARG A 204 -11.41 27.14 -3.22
CA ARG A 204 -10.46 26.85 -2.12
C ARG A 204 -10.15 25.36 -2.01
N LEU A 205 -11.16 24.51 -2.10
CA LEU A 205 -11.01 23.05 -2.09
C LEU A 205 -10.07 22.57 -3.20
N ALA A 206 -10.26 23.06 -4.43
CA ALA A 206 -9.39 22.72 -5.55
C ALA A 206 -7.93 23.12 -5.32
N GLY A 207 -7.69 24.32 -4.74
CA GLY A 207 -6.34 24.75 -4.35
C GLY A 207 -5.70 23.82 -3.28
N ILE A 208 -6.49 23.39 -2.31
CA ILE A 208 -6.04 22.43 -1.27
C ILE A 208 -5.69 21.08 -1.92
N ASN A 209 -6.55 20.53 -2.78
CA ASN A 209 -6.34 19.22 -3.40
C ASN A 209 -5.09 19.21 -4.30
N GLN A 210 -4.86 20.26 -5.09
CA GLN A 210 -3.65 20.42 -5.91
C GLN A 210 -2.38 20.50 -5.05
N ARG A 211 -2.43 21.26 -3.95
CA ARG A 211 -1.29 21.36 -3.04
C ARG A 211 -1.01 20.03 -2.35
N LEU A 212 -2.03 19.34 -1.86
CA LEU A 212 -1.90 18.00 -1.26
C LEU A 212 -1.29 17.00 -2.26
N ALA A 213 -1.73 16.99 -3.52
CA ALA A 213 -1.17 16.10 -4.54
C ALA A 213 0.34 16.33 -4.74
N SER A 214 0.78 17.59 -4.75
CA SER A 214 2.20 17.94 -4.83
C SER A 214 2.98 17.47 -3.60
N LEU A 215 2.43 17.66 -2.39
CA LEU A 215 3.06 17.24 -1.14
C LEU A 215 3.17 15.72 -1.03
N TYR A 216 2.14 14.98 -1.42
CA TYR A 216 2.16 13.50 -1.43
C TYR A 216 3.22 12.95 -2.38
N THR A 217 3.39 13.60 -3.54
CA THR A 217 4.43 13.23 -4.50
C THR A 217 5.82 13.47 -3.93
N SER A 218 6.06 14.65 -3.32
CA SER A 218 7.33 14.97 -2.69
C SER A 218 7.65 14.03 -1.53
N PHE A 219 6.68 13.76 -0.66
CA PHE A 219 6.81 12.81 0.44
C PHE A 219 7.27 11.43 -0.05
N SER A 220 6.59 10.91 -1.07
CA SER A 220 6.88 9.57 -1.61
C SER A 220 8.27 9.49 -2.23
N GLN A 221 8.68 10.54 -2.97
CA GLN A 221 9.99 10.59 -3.60
C GLN A 221 11.12 10.74 -2.57
N ASN A 222 10.91 11.46 -1.47
CA ASN A 222 11.87 11.58 -0.37
C ASN A 222 12.10 10.24 0.32
N VAL A 223 11.01 9.51 0.65
CA VAL A 223 11.11 8.17 1.27
C VAL A 223 11.84 7.20 0.35
N LEU A 224 11.50 7.17 -0.95
CA LEU A 224 12.17 6.30 -1.92
C LEU A 224 13.68 6.61 -2.01
N ALA A 225 14.05 7.89 -2.05
CA ALA A 225 15.44 8.31 -2.10
C ALA A 225 16.23 7.89 -0.85
N ASP A 226 15.59 7.89 0.33
CA ASP A 226 16.21 7.41 1.56
C ASP A 226 16.33 5.88 1.59
N GLU A 227 15.35 5.15 1.07
CA GLU A 227 15.42 3.69 0.90
C GLU A 227 16.58 3.28 0.00
N GLU A 228 16.83 4.03 -1.05
CA GLU A 228 17.93 3.76 -1.99
C GLU A 228 19.29 4.25 -1.50
N GLY A 229 19.33 5.39 -0.81
CA GLY A 229 20.56 6.09 -0.42
C GLY A 229 21.19 5.63 0.88
N TYR A 230 20.39 5.34 1.91
CA TYR A 230 20.88 4.99 3.24
C TYR A 230 21.07 3.46 3.41
N VAL A 231 22.03 2.90 2.70
CA VAL A 231 22.43 1.49 2.85
C VAL A 231 23.60 1.34 3.83
N VAL A 232 23.78 0.15 4.41
CA VAL A 232 24.94 -0.15 5.26
C VAL A 232 25.85 -1.13 4.54
N VAL A 233 27.07 -0.67 4.26
CA VAL A 233 28.13 -1.51 3.68
C VAL A 233 28.86 -2.24 4.81
N LEU A 234 28.98 -3.56 4.69
CA LEU A 234 29.79 -4.40 5.56
C LEU A 234 31.13 -4.63 4.84
N GLU A 235 32.22 -4.26 5.51
CA GLU A 235 33.53 -4.12 4.89
C GLU A 235 34.37 -5.40 5.01
N SER A 236 34.07 -6.27 5.98
CA SER A 236 34.90 -7.42 6.31
C SER A 236 34.07 -8.64 6.73
N GLU A 237 34.66 -9.83 6.67
CA GLU A 237 34.10 -11.07 7.20
C GLU A 237 33.69 -10.97 8.70
N ALA A 238 34.39 -10.15 9.48
CA ALA A 238 34.05 -9.93 10.89
C ALA A 238 32.69 -9.23 11.06
N ASP A 239 32.26 -8.46 10.08
CA ASP A 239 30.97 -7.78 10.10
C ASP A 239 29.79 -8.74 9.84
N LEU A 240 30.09 -9.93 9.28
CA LEU A 240 29.11 -10.97 9.01
C LEU A 240 28.83 -11.88 10.20
N ALA A 241 29.46 -11.63 11.35
CA ALA A 241 29.33 -12.49 12.53
C ALA A 241 27.86 -12.70 12.90
N GLY A 242 27.45 -13.99 12.99
CA GLY A 242 26.09 -14.42 13.31
C GLY A 242 25.13 -14.50 12.13
N LEU A 243 25.48 -13.95 10.97
CA LEU A 243 24.57 -13.96 9.81
C LEU A 243 24.52 -15.33 9.16
N PRO A 244 23.32 -15.88 8.88
CA PRO A 244 23.11 -17.08 8.08
C PRO A 244 23.61 -16.91 6.64
N ASP A 245 23.98 -18.01 5.98
CA ASP A 245 24.49 -18.00 4.62
C ASP A 245 23.53 -17.34 3.62
N SER A 246 22.24 -17.56 3.77
CA SER A 246 21.23 -16.91 2.91
C SER A 246 21.21 -15.39 3.04
N VAL A 247 21.45 -14.85 4.24
CA VAL A 247 21.54 -13.40 4.48
C VAL A 247 22.85 -12.84 3.89
N ARG A 248 23.96 -13.56 4.08
CA ARG A 248 25.25 -13.21 3.48
C ARG A 248 25.18 -13.17 1.95
N ALA A 249 24.59 -14.20 1.34
CA ALA A 249 24.42 -14.27 -0.11
C ALA A 249 23.56 -13.12 -0.65
N GLY A 250 22.44 -12.81 0.00
CA GLY A 250 21.58 -11.67 -0.37
C GLY A 250 22.30 -10.33 -0.25
N ALA A 251 23.09 -10.14 0.81
CA ALA A 251 23.89 -8.93 1.02
C ALA A 251 25.02 -8.80 0.00
N ALA A 252 25.66 -9.91 -0.40
CA ALA A 252 26.67 -9.92 -1.46
C ALA A 252 26.06 -9.55 -2.82
N ALA A 253 24.90 -10.12 -3.17
CA ALA A 253 24.20 -9.78 -4.40
C ALA A 253 23.75 -8.29 -4.43
N ALA A 254 23.33 -7.75 -3.30
CA ALA A 254 23.00 -6.34 -3.17
C ALA A 254 24.22 -5.42 -3.33
N ALA A 255 25.40 -5.86 -2.88
CA ALA A 255 26.66 -5.15 -3.08
C ALA A 255 27.09 -5.20 -4.55
N GLU A 256 27.03 -6.38 -5.18
CA GLU A 256 27.40 -6.55 -6.59
C GLU A 256 26.56 -5.68 -7.52
N SER A 257 25.24 -5.63 -7.30
CA SER A 257 24.32 -4.76 -8.07
C SER A 257 24.65 -3.26 -7.95
N ARG A 258 25.42 -2.88 -6.94
CA ARG A 258 25.91 -1.50 -6.69
C ARG A 258 27.37 -1.30 -7.05
N GLY A 259 28.02 -2.28 -7.70
CA GLY A 259 29.43 -2.21 -8.08
C GLY A 259 30.42 -2.40 -6.91
N LEU A 260 29.95 -2.81 -5.73
CA LEU A 260 30.75 -3.02 -4.52
C LEU A 260 31.21 -4.48 -4.39
N LYS A 261 31.94 -4.96 -5.39
CA LYS A 261 32.44 -6.36 -5.42
C LYS A 261 33.31 -6.69 -4.19
N GLY A 262 33.06 -7.88 -3.62
CA GLY A 262 33.82 -8.37 -2.46
C GLY A 262 33.37 -7.75 -1.12
N LYS A 263 32.27 -6.99 -1.11
CA LYS A 263 31.62 -6.44 0.06
C LYS A 263 30.21 -6.99 0.20
N TRP A 264 29.52 -6.58 1.25
CA TRP A 264 28.11 -6.91 1.48
C TRP A 264 27.34 -5.64 1.78
N VAL A 265 26.09 -5.58 1.33
CA VAL A 265 25.21 -4.41 1.55
C VAL A 265 23.91 -4.83 2.18
N ILE A 266 23.59 -4.20 3.31
CA ILE A 266 22.25 -4.26 3.92
C ILE A 266 21.48 -3.07 3.37
N THR A 267 20.46 -3.36 2.56
CA THR A 267 19.60 -2.33 1.97
C THR A 267 18.58 -1.83 2.99
N ASN A 268 18.08 -0.63 2.78
CA ASN A 268 17.13 0.02 3.70
C ASN A 268 15.68 -0.45 3.46
N THR A 269 15.51 -1.74 3.17
CA THR A 269 14.22 -2.42 3.01
C THR A 269 13.96 -3.39 4.16
N ARG A 270 12.70 -3.69 4.42
CA ARG A 270 12.31 -4.58 5.51
C ARG A 270 12.93 -5.98 5.38
N SER A 271 12.84 -6.59 4.20
CA SER A 271 13.35 -7.94 3.93
C SER A 271 14.88 -8.06 4.08
N SER A 272 15.62 -6.96 4.03
CA SER A 272 17.07 -6.91 4.29
C SER A 272 17.38 -6.57 5.74
N MET A 273 16.69 -5.58 6.31
CA MET A 273 16.92 -5.09 7.67
C MET A 273 16.54 -6.11 8.74
N GLU A 274 15.35 -6.71 8.67
CA GLU A 274 14.86 -7.61 9.73
C GLU A 274 15.74 -8.85 9.94
N PRO A 275 16.16 -9.60 8.91
CA PRO A 275 17.08 -10.71 9.10
C PRO A 275 18.43 -10.25 9.67
N PHE A 276 18.93 -9.07 9.28
CA PHE A 276 20.14 -8.53 9.84
C PHE A 276 20.01 -8.24 11.34
N LEU A 277 18.95 -7.57 11.77
CA LEU A 277 18.69 -7.29 13.18
C LEU A 277 18.45 -8.57 13.99
N THR A 278 17.92 -9.62 13.37
CA THR A 278 17.64 -10.91 14.04
C THR A 278 18.92 -11.69 14.32
N TYR A 279 19.86 -11.70 13.37
CA TYR A 279 20.99 -12.62 13.43
C TYR A 279 22.35 -11.99 13.69
N SER A 280 22.58 -10.73 13.30
CA SER A 280 23.89 -10.12 13.45
C SER A 280 24.35 -10.06 14.91
N ALA A 281 25.52 -10.64 15.20
CA ALA A 281 26.13 -10.54 16.52
C ALA A 281 26.73 -9.15 16.79
N ARG A 282 26.88 -8.31 15.75
CA ARG A 282 27.48 -6.97 15.81
C ARG A 282 26.44 -5.94 16.23
N ARG A 283 26.36 -5.66 17.54
CA ARG A 283 25.36 -4.75 18.11
C ARG A 283 25.40 -3.34 17.51
N GLU A 284 26.60 -2.80 17.31
CA GLU A 284 26.80 -1.48 16.71
C GLU A 284 26.33 -1.41 15.25
N LEU A 285 26.44 -2.51 14.50
CA LEU A 285 25.91 -2.59 13.14
C LEU A 285 24.39 -2.76 13.14
N ARG A 286 23.81 -3.50 14.11
CA ARG A 286 22.36 -3.54 14.30
C ARG A 286 21.79 -2.14 14.56
N GLU A 287 22.42 -1.38 15.49
CA GLU A 287 22.02 -0.01 15.76
C GLU A 287 22.08 0.87 14.49
N LYS A 288 23.18 0.78 13.71
CA LYS A 288 23.33 1.55 12.48
C LYS A 288 22.25 1.22 11.45
N VAL A 289 22.01 -0.07 11.17
CA VAL A 289 20.97 -0.53 10.24
C VAL A 289 19.58 -0.08 10.72
N TRP A 290 19.28 -0.27 12.01
CA TRP A 290 18.04 0.15 12.60
C TRP A 290 17.80 1.66 12.47
N ARG A 291 18.82 2.49 12.77
CA ARG A 291 18.70 3.96 12.66
C ARG A 291 18.43 4.41 11.23
N HIS A 292 19.13 3.84 10.25
CA HIS A 292 18.85 4.15 8.84
C HIS A 292 17.41 3.79 8.46
N TYR A 293 16.90 2.67 8.95
CA TYR A 293 15.57 2.21 8.63
C TYR A 293 14.48 3.08 9.27
N VAL A 294 14.60 3.41 10.56
CA VAL A 294 13.57 4.16 11.28
C VAL A 294 13.59 5.66 10.99
N ASN A 295 14.71 6.20 10.50
CA ASN A 295 14.87 7.62 10.21
C ASN A 295 14.62 7.98 8.73
N ARG A 296 14.08 7.10 7.93
CA ARG A 296 13.68 7.47 6.56
C ARG A 296 12.71 8.64 6.60
N GLY A 297 12.99 9.70 5.80
CA GLY A 297 12.25 10.94 5.80
C GLY A 297 12.43 11.83 7.04
N ASP A 298 13.39 11.50 7.92
CA ASP A 298 13.68 12.20 9.18
C ASP A 298 15.19 12.28 9.45
N ASN A 299 15.96 12.68 8.45
CA ASN A 299 17.40 12.78 8.53
C ASN A 299 17.91 14.22 8.67
N GLY A 300 17.03 15.21 8.78
CA GLY A 300 17.36 16.63 8.87
C GLY A 300 18.04 17.19 7.62
N ASP A 301 17.86 16.51 6.48
CA ASP A 301 18.39 16.90 5.17
C ASP A 301 17.29 17.44 4.23
N ALA A 302 17.60 17.64 2.96
CA ALA A 302 16.65 18.14 1.96
C ALA A 302 15.45 17.20 1.69
N ARG A 303 15.50 15.95 2.19
CA ARG A 303 14.47 14.93 2.06
C ARG A 303 13.65 14.73 3.34
N ASP A 304 13.85 15.60 4.32
CA ASP A 304 13.08 15.61 5.57
C ASP A 304 11.60 15.88 5.30
N ASN A 305 10.74 15.01 5.76
CA ASN A 305 9.29 15.05 5.49
C ASN A 305 8.49 15.79 6.60
N ASN A 306 9.11 16.20 7.71
CA ASN A 306 8.38 16.76 8.83
C ASN A 306 7.59 18.02 8.47
N GLN A 307 8.17 18.94 7.67
CA GLN A 307 7.46 20.13 7.20
C GLN A 307 6.32 19.80 6.23
N ILE A 308 6.54 18.82 5.35
CA ILE A 308 5.51 18.32 4.42
C ILE A 308 4.32 17.78 5.20
N ILE A 309 4.56 16.96 6.22
CA ILE A 309 3.52 16.38 7.08
C ILE A 309 2.73 17.45 7.82
N SER A 310 3.41 18.43 8.41
CA SER A 310 2.76 19.54 9.11
C SER A 310 1.79 20.30 8.19
N GLU A 311 2.20 20.56 6.94
CA GLU A 311 1.36 21.22 5.93
C GLU A 311 0.20 20.31 5.48
N VAL A 312 0.46 19.02 5.23
CA VAL A 312 -0.57 18.05 4.86
C VAL A 312 -1.67 17.98 5.92
N LEU A 313 -1.31 17.88 7.19
CA LEU A 313 -2.28 17.81 8.29
C LEU A 313 -3.12 19.10 8.39
N THR A 314 -2.51 20.27 8.22
CA THR A 314 -3.22 21.55 8.21
C THR A 314 -4.22 21.62 7.05
N LEU A 315 -3.80 21.25 5.84
CA LEU A 315 -4.66 21.26 4.66
C LEU A 315 -5.79 20.23 4.73
N ARG A 316 -5.52 19.04 5.27
CA ARG A 316 -6.54 18.02 5.53
C ARG A 316 -7.61 18.48 6.51
N ALA A 317 -7.20 19.14 7.60
CA ALA A 317 -8.13 19.70 8.58
C ALA A 317 -8.99 20.82 7.97
N GLU A 318 -8.39 21.72 7.19
CA GLU A 318 -9.11 22.77 6.48
C GLU A 318 -10.11 22.18 5.47
N ARG A 319 -9.67 21.20 4.67
CA ARG A 319 -10.52 20.48 3.70
C ARG A 319 -11.73 19.85 4.38
N ALA A 320 -11.53 19.13 5.47
CA ALA A 320 -12.61 18.50 6.20
C ALA A 320 -13.63 19.52 6.69
N LYS A 321 -13.16 20.66 7.18
CA LYS A 321 -14.01 21.76 7.65
C LYS A 321 -14.83 22.38 6.52
N LEU A 322 -14.21 22.62 5.35
CA LEU A 322 -14.92 23.09 4.17
C LEU A 322 -16.02 22.11 3.74
N LEU A 323 -15.76 20.80 3.84
CA LEU A 323 -16.71 19.74 3.51
C LEU A 323 -17.79 19.52 4.60
N GLY A 324 -17.76 20.29 5.71
CA GLY A 324 -18.77 20.23 6.78
C GLY A 324 -18.49 19.16 7.85
N TYR A 325 -17.30 18.58 7.88
CA TYR A 325 -16.91 17.58 8.88
C TYR A 325 -16.12 18.19 10.04
N GLN A 326 -16.25 17.60 11.21
CA GLN A 326 -15.55 18.03 12.40
C GLN A 326 -14.03 17.92 12.25
N THR A 327 -13.54 16.79 11.74
CA THR A 327 -12.13 16.53 11.47
C THR A 327 -11.97 15.69 10.21
N HIS A 328 -10.71 15.56 9.74
CA HIS A 328 -10.38 14.69 8.62
C HIS A 328 -10.74 13.21 8.91
N ALA A 329 -10.57 12.74 10.16
CA ALA A 329 -10.95 11.40 10.54
C ALA A 329 -12.47 11.16 10.40
N HIS A 330 -13.32 12.10 10.80
CA HIS A 330 -14.77 12.00 10.62
C HIS A 330 -15.15 11.91 9.13
N TRP A 331 -14.51 12.71 8.28
CA TRP A 331 -14.73 12.64 6.84
C TRP A 331 -14.30 11.27 6.26
N ARG A 332 -13.13 10.75 6.69
CA ARG A 332 -12.62 9.49 6.15
C ARG A 332 -13.45 8.27 6.55
N LEU A 333 -13.96 8.24 7.77
CA LEU A 333 -14.62 7.06 8.32
C LEU A 333 -16.11 6.96 8.01
N GLU A 334 -16.77 8.03 7.58
CA GLU A 334 -18.23 8.05 7.34
C GLU A 334 -18.73 6.90 6.44
N ASN A 335 -17.98 6.56 5.39
CA ASN A 335 -18.34 5.52 4.43
C ASN A 335 -17.61 4.18 4.64
N THR A 336 -17.06 3.95 5.84
CA THR A 336 -16.42 2.69 6.25
C THR A 336 -17.35 1.83 7.09
N MET A 337 -16.94 0.62 7.49
CA MET A 337 -17.71 -0.21 8.42
C MET A 337 -17.73 0.38 9.84
N ALA A 338 -16.64 0.99 10.27
CA ALA A 338 -16.55 1.65 11.57
C ALA A 338 -17.47 2.87 11.67
N LYS A 339 -17.72 3.59 10.57
CA LYS A 339 -18.57 4.79 10.47
C LYS A 339 -18.03 6.02 11.22
N THR A 340 -17.43 5.85 12.39
CA THR A 340 -16.95 6.95 13.23
C THR A 340 -15.56 6.66 13.81
N PRO A 341 -14.75 7.69 14.07
CA PRO A 341 -13.45 7.53 14.72
C PRO A 341 -13.53 6.91 16.10
N GLU A 342 -14.59 7.17 16.86
CA GLU A 342 -14.78 6.63 18.21
C GLU A 342 -14.88 5.11 18.22
N ARG A 343 -15.61 4.52 17.25
CA ARG A 343 -15.70 3.05 17.12
C ARG A 343 -14.36 2.43 16.76
N ALA A 344 -13.58 3.07 15.87
CA ALA A 344 -12.26 2.62 15.53
C ALA A 344 -11.29 2.72 16.73
N MET A 345 -11.34 3.83 17.46
CA MET A 345 -10.56 4.03 18.69
C MET A 345 -10.91 3.00 19.76
N GLN A 346 -12.21 2.75 19.99
CA GLN A 346 -12.66 1.75 20.97
C GLN A 346 -12.07 0.36 20.70
N LEU A 347 -12.05 -0.07 19.43
CA LEU A 347 -11.44 -1.35 19.05
C LEU A 347 -9.93 -1.33 19.30
N MET A 348 -9.23 -0.28 18.85
CA MET A 348 -7.77 -0.18 19.01
C MET A 348 -7.36 -0.17 20.48
N GLU A 349 -8.05 0.59 21.33
CA GLU A 349 -7.76 0.70 22.75
C GLU A 349 -8.05 -0.59 23.52
N ALA A 350 -9.10 -1.33 23.13
CA ALA A 350 -9.41 -2.64 23.72
C ALA A 350 -8.30 -3.67 23.48
N VAL A 351 -7.60 -3.58 22.35
CA VAL A 351 -6.48 -4.48 22.01
C VAL A 351 -5.15 -3.95 22.55
N TRP A 352 -4.97 -2.62 22.64
CA TRP A 352 -3.74 -1.97 23.07
C TRP A 352 -3.30 -2.37 24.48
N THR A 353 -4.22 -2.31 25.42
CA THR A 353 -3.91 -2.58 26.85
C THR A 353 -3.31 -3.97 27.07
N PRO A 354 -3.94 -5.09 26.64
CA PRO A 354 -3.35 -6.40 26.77
C PRO A 354 -2.07 -6.60 25.93
N ALA A 355 -1.97 -5.94 24.76
CA ALA A 355 -0.78 -6.00 23.93
C ALA A 355 0.44 -5.38 24.62
N VAL A 356 0.30 -4.20 25.23
CA VAL A 356 1.37 -3.55 26.00
C VAL A 356 1.79 -4.39 27.19
N ALA A 357 0.84 -5.01 27.91
CA ALA A 357 1.15 -5.90 29.03
C ALA A 357 1.98 -7.10 28.56
N ARG A 358 1.60 -7.74 27.46
CA ARG A 358 2.32 -8.86 26.85
C ARG A 358 3.71 -8.42 26.35
N ALA A 359 3.83 -7.27 25.68
CA ALA A 359 5.12 -6.76 25.20
C ALA A 359 6.11 -6.53 26.34
N ARG A 360 5.65 -6.08 27.52
CA ARG A 360 6.51 -5.94 28.70
C ARG A 360 7.00 -7.28 29.25
N GLU A 361 6.18 -8.33 29.19
CA GLU A 361 6.59 -9.70 29.55
C GLU A 361 7.66 -10.20 28.56
N GLU A 362 7.48 -9.96 27.26
CA GLU A 362 8.42 -10.33 26.21
C GLU A 362 9.77 -9.61 26.37
N VAL A 363 9.77 -8.32 26.70
CA VAL A 363 10.99 -7.56 27.01
C VAL A 363 11.70 -8.11 28.26
N ALA A 364 10.95 -8.49 29.30
CA ALA A 364 11.53 -9.09 30.50
C ALA A 364 12.21 -10.43 30.21
N ASP A 365 11.62 -11.26 29.36
CA ASP A 365 12.22 -12.53 28.91
C ASP A 365 13.55 -12.31 28.16
N MET A 366 13.57 -11.31 27.25
CA MET A 366 14.78 -10.94 26.51
C MET A 366 15.88 -10.43 27.44
N GLN A 367 15.53 -9.55 28.38
CA GLN A 367 16.47 -9.02 29.37
C GLN A 367 17.05 -10.12 30.25
N ALA A 368 16.24 -11.12 30.61
CA ALA A 368 16.71 -12.27 31.39
C ALA A 368 17.77 -13.08 30.62
N ILE A 369 17.59 -13.29 29.32
CA ILE A 369 18.59 -13.95 28.46
C ILE A 369 19.86 -13.10 28.36
N ALA A 370 19.74 -11.80 28.09
CA ALA A 370 20.90 -10.91 28.04
C ALA A 370 21.72 -10.92 29.32
N ASN A 371 21.05 -10.90 30.47
CA ASN A 371 21.69 -10.97 31.76
C ASN A 371 22.40 -12.33 32.00
N LYS A 372 21.77 -13.46 31.61
CA LYS A 372 22.36 -14.81 31.73
C LYS A 372 23.60 -14.94 30.84
N GLU A 373 23.65 -14.31 29.71
CA GLU A 373 24.84 -14.26 28.82
C GLU A 373 25.94 -13.32 29.31
N GLY A 374 25.72 -12.61 30.43
CA GLY A 374 26.67 -11.62 30.95
C GLY A 374 26.74 -10.34 30.12
N ALA A 375 25.78 -10.12 29.22
CA ALA A 375 25.67 -8.89 28.46
C ALA A 375 25.27 -7.73 29.37
N LYS A 376 26.17 -6.78 29.57
CA LYS A 376 25.97 -5.60 30.41
C LYS A 376 25.18 -4.51 29.64
N LEU A 377 23.97 -4.83 29.20
CA LEU A 377 23.13 -3.92 28.43
C LEU A 377 21.67 -3.94 28.93
N LYS A 378 20.93 -2.89 28.62
CA LYS A 378 19.48 -2.90 28.59
C LYS A 378 19.03 -3.12 27.16
N ILE A 379 17.94 -3.85 27.00
CA ILE A 379 17.34 -4.07 25.66
C ILE A 379 16.93 -2.72 25.09
N GLU A 380 17.42 -2.45 23.89
CA GLU A 380 17.09 -1.29 23.07
C GLU A 380 16.35 -1.75 21.78
N PRO A 381 15.71 -0.87 21.01
CA PRO A 381 14.96 -1.28 19.83
C PRO A 381 15.76 -2.11 18.80
N TRP A 382 17.05 -1.82 18.63
CA TRP A 382 17.94 -2.59 17.74
C TRP A 382 18.41 -3.93 18.32
N ASP A 383 18.13 -4.21 19.60
CA ASP A 383 18.40 -5.48 20.26
C ASP A 383 17.19 -6.40 20.25
N TYR A 384 15.98 -5.85 20.04
CA TYR A 384 14.72 -6.54 20.23
C TYR A 384 14.66 -7.84 19.42
N ARG A 385 14.80 -7.76 18.10
CA ARG A 385 14.70 -8.94 17.22
C ARG A 385 15.78 -9.99 17.51
N TYR A 386 16.99 -9.55 17.83
CA TYR A 386 18.10 -10.42 18.19
C TYR A 386 17.82 -11.25 19.45
N TYR A 387 17.34 -10.61 20.52
CA TYR A 387 17.02 -11.32 21.75
C TYR A 387 15.67 -12.03 21.69
N ALA A 388 14.71 -11.56 20.93
CA ALA A 388 13.46 -12.26 20.69
C ALA A 388 13.70 -13.63 20.03
N GLU A 389 14.63 -13.73 19.05
CA GLU A 389 14.99 -15.02 18.45
C GLU A 389 15.63 -15.97 19.46
N LYS A 390 16.46 -15.47 20.35
CA LYS A 390 17.03 -16.29 21.45
C LYS A 390 15.95 -16.75 22.44
N VAL A 391 14.95 -15.93 22.74
CA VAL A 391 13.77 -16.33 23.55
C VAL A 391 12.98 -17.41 22.85
N ARG A 392 12.74 -17.26 21.53
CA ARG A 392 12.03 -18.26 20.72
C ARG A 392 12.73 -19.61 20.77
N LYS A 393 14.03 -19.61 20.57
CA LYS A 393 14.84 -20.84 20.68
C LYS A 393 14.79 -21.44 22.08
N ALA A 394 14.91 -20.62 23.12
CA ALA A 394 14.92 -21.10 24.51
C ALA A 394 13.56 -21.66 24.98
N LYS A 395 12.44 -21.03 24.59
CA LYS A 395 11.09 -21.38 25.04
C LYS A 395 10.40 -22.45 24.21
N TYR A 396 10.65 -22.44 22.90
CA TYR A 396 9.92 -23.26 21.92
C TYR A 396 10.82 -24.26 21.19
N ASP A 397 12.14 -24.22 21.44
CA ASP A 397 13.13 -25.02 20.70
C ASP A 397 13.00 -24.83 19.18
N LEU A 398 12.64 -23.61 18.77
CA LEU A 398 12.40 -23.20 17.38
C LEU A 398 13.44 -22.17 16.97
N ASP A 399 14.19 -22.50 15.91
CA ASP A 399 15.14 -21.62 15.24
C ASP A 399 14.60 -21.28 13.83
N GLN A 400 14.49 -20.01 13.50
CA GLN A 400 14.05 -19.58 12.17
C GLN A 400 14.97 -20.09 11.05
N ASN A 401 16.26 -20.34 11.35
CA ASN A 401 17.19 -20.93 10.39
C ASN A 401 16.88 -22.40 10.10
N GLU A 402 16.17 -23.11 10.99
CA GLU A 402 15.69 -24.47 10.74
C GLU A 402 14.45 -24.48 9.84
N VAL A 403 13.64 -23.39 9.87
CA VAL A 403 12.39 -23.25 9.08
C VAL A 403 12.68 -22.73 7.67
N LYS A 404 13.52 -21.69 7.55
CA LYS A 404 13.78 -20.99 6.29
C LYS A 404 14.18 -21.89 5.12
N PRO A 405 14.98 -22.98 5.29
CA PRO A 405 15.30 -23.91 4.19
C PRO A 405 14.10 -24.58 3.51
N TYR A 406 12.94 -24.60 4.15
CA TYR A 406 11.70 -25.14 3.62
C TYR A 406 10.82 -24.08 2.95
N LEU A 407 11.12 -22.78 3.15
CA LEU A 407 10.30 -21.69 2.64
C LEU A 407 10.84 -21.17 1.31
N GLN A 408 10.78 -22.03 0.28
CA GLN A 408 11.13 -21.65 -1.08
C GLN A 408 9.99 -20.84 -1.70
N LEU A 409 10.28 -19.64 -2.21
CA LEU A 409 9.29 -18.76 -2.83
C LEU A 409 8.45 -19.48 -3.90
N GLU A 410 9.09 -20.24 -4.79
CA GLU A 410 8.43 -20.92 -5.88
C GLU A 410 7.49 -22.04 -5.38
N LYS A 411 7.92 -22.79 -4.37
CA LYS A 411 7.10 -23.87 -3.79
C LYS A 411 5.90 -23.33 -3.01
N LEU A 412 6.09 -22.26 -2.26
CA LEU A 412 4.99 -21.59 -1.56
C LEU A 412 3.99 -20.98 -2.55
N ARG A 413 4.46 -20.44 -3.69
CA ARG A 413 3.56 -20.00 -4.76
C ARG A 413 2.72 -21.17 -5.32
N GLU A 414 3.31 -22.35 -5.54
CA GLU A 414 2.57 -23.54 -5.94
C GLU A 414 1.52 -23.93 -4.87
N GLY A 415 1.89 -23.85 -3.58
CA GLY A 415 0.98 -24.08 -2.46
C GLY A 415 -0.19 -23.09 -2.44
N MET A 416 0.09 -21.83 -2.67
CA MET A 416 -0.89 -20.76 -2.80
C MET A 416 -1.89 -21.01 -3.94
N PHE A 417 -1.41 -21.48 -5.10
CA PHE A 417 -2.25 -21.88 -6.23
C PHE A 417 -3.12 -23.10 -5.90
N TRP A 418 -2.56 -24.07 -5.18
CA TRP A 418 -3.31 -25.21 -4.72
C TRP A 418 -4.45 -24.81 -3.78
N VAL A 419 -4.18 -23.92 -2.80
CA VAL A 419 -5.21 -23.37 -1.89
C VAL A 419 -6.33 -22.70 -2.69
N ALA A 420 -6.00 -21.85 -3.65
CA ALA A 420 -7.00 -21.22 -4.52
C ALA A 420 -7.81 -22.25 -5.34
N GLY A 421 -7.16 -23.35 -5.71
CA GLY A 421 -7.80 -24.46 -6.37
C GLY A 421 -8.82 -25.20 -5.50
N GLU A 422 -8.50 -25.42 -4.22
CA GLU A 422 -9.40 -26.09 -3.26
C GLU A 422 -10.56 -25.19 -2.82
N LEU A 423 -10.29 -23.90 -2.58
CA LEU A 423 -11.31 -22.95 -2.10
C LEU A 423 -12.23 -22.43 -3.21
N PHE A 424 -11.68 -22.14 -4.38
CA PHE A 424 -12.37 -21.40 -5.44
C PHE A 424 -12.45 -22.15 -6.78
N GLY A 425 -11.82 -23.29 -6.89
CA GLY A 425 -11.81 -24.08 -8.13
C GLY A 425 -10.93 -23.47 -9.24
N PHE A 426 -9.89 -22.71 -8.89
CA PHE A 426 -8.99 -22.10 -9.87
C PHE A 426 -7.80 -22.98 -10.23
N SER A 427 -7.34 -22.85 -11.47
CA SER A 427 -6.06 -23.40 -11.95
C SER A 427 -5.20 -22.27 -12.53
N PHE A 428 -3.89 -22.39 -12.41
CA PHE A 428 -2.91 -21.42 -12.84
C PHE A 428 -1.93 -22.05 -13.81
N THR A 429 -1.83 -21.47 -15.01
CA THR A 429 -0.92 -21.95 -16.06
C THR A 429 0.04 -20.81 -16.43
N PRO A 430 1.37 -20.99 -16.39
CA PRO A 430 2.30 -19.96 -16.80
C PRO A 430 2.09 -19.59 -18.26
N VAL A 431 2.25 -18.31 -18.59
CA VAL A 431 2.03 -17.75 -19.92
C VAL A 431 3.28 -17.03 -20.38
N ASP A 432 3.78 -17.43 -21.56
CA ASP A 432 4.86 -16.76 -22.26
C ASP A 432 4.32 -15.79 -23.31
N GLY A 433 5.12 -14.78 -23.67
CA GLY A 433 4.79 -13.83 -24.74
C GLY A 433 3.76 -12.75 -24.39
N VAL A 434 3.33 -12.68 -23.13
CA VAL A 434 2.57 -11.53 -22.62
C VAL A 434 3.54 -10.44 -22.18
N PRO A 435 3.33 -9.17 -22.62
CA PRO A 435 4.24 -8.06 -22.27
C PRO A 435 4.36 -7.85 -20.76
N VAL A 436 5.58 -7.57 -20.31
CA VAL A 436 5.91 -7.23 -18.92
C VAL A 436 6.79 -5.98 -18.88
N TYR A 437 6.68 -5.20 -17.81
CA TYR A 437 7.47 -3.96 -17.64
C TYR A 437 8.89 -4.19 -17.08
N HIS A 438 9.15 -5.38 -16.54
CA HIS A 438 10.46 -5.75 -16.00
C HIS A 438 10.71 -7.27 -16.19
N PRO A 439 11.98 -7.71 -16.45
CA PRO A 439 12.28 -9.13 -16.68
C PRO A 439 11.93 -10.08 -15.52
N ASP A 440 11.86 -9.57 -14.30
CA ASP A 440 11.51 -10.35 -13.11
C ASP A 440 10.00 -10.63 -13.01
N VAL A 441 9.18 -9.95 -13.79
CA VAL A 441 7.72 -10.11 -13.76
C VAL A 441 7.34 -11.33 -14.56
N ARG A 442 6.51 -12.19 -13.98
CA ARG A 442 5.99 -13.41 -14.61
C ARG A 442 4.48 -13.40 -14.61
N VAL A 443 3.86 -14.11 -15.54
CA VAL A 443 2.42 -14.09 -15.76
C VAL A 443 1.84 -15.49 -15.78
N TRP A 444 0.65 -15.64 -15.19
CA TRP A 444 -0.15 -16.87 -15.24
C TRP A 444 -1.55 -16.58 -15.72
N GLU A 445 -2.07 -17.45 -16.57
CA GLU A 445 -3.48 -17.50 -16.88
C GLU A 445 -4.22 -18.25 -15.77
N VAL A 446 -5.33 -17.65 -15.30
CA VAL A 446 -6.22 -18.23 -14.31
C VAL A 446 -7.47 -18.74 -15.01
N LYS A 447 -7.80 -20.03 -14.79
CA LYS A 447 -9.00 -20.69 -15.32
C LYS A 447 -9.84 -21.29 -14.21
N ASP A 448 -11.13 -21.34 -14.44
CA ASP A 448 -12.02 -22.19 -13.66
C ASP A 448 -11.77 -23.66 -14.02
N LYS A 449 -11.44 -24.49 -13.04
CA LYS A 449 -11.08 -25.91 -13.24
C LYS A 449 -12.21 -26.75 -13.86
N ALA A 450 -13.46 -26.44 -13.50
CA ALA A 450 -14.59 -27.23 -13.90
C ALA A 450 -14.99 -26.98 -15.36
N SER A 451 -15.01 -25.72 -15.77
CA SER A 451 -15.44 -25.30 -17.10
C SER A 451 -14.30 -25.06 -18.09
N GLY A 452 -13.06 -24.91 -17.61
CA GLY A 452 -11.92 -24.49 -18.42
C GLY A 452 -11.99 -23.01 -18.86
N LYS A 453 -13.02 -22.26 -18.40
CA LYS A 453 -13.22 -20.86 -18.77
C LYS A 453 -12.08 -19.99 -18.24
N HIS A 454 -11.58 -19.09 -19.07
CA HIS A 454 -10.65 -18.02 -18.65
C HIS A 454 -11.32 -17.12 -17.61
N VAL A 455 -10.62 -16.88 -16.49
CA VAL A 455 -11.05 -16.01 -15.39
C VAL A 455 -10.29 -14.68 -15.43
N GLY A 456 -8.97 -14.75 -15.63
CA GLY A 456 -8.12 -13.56 -15.63
C GLY A 456 -6.65 -13.88 -15.79
N LEU A 457 -5.82 -12.84 -15.68
CA LEU A 457 -4.37 -12.96 -15.61
C LEU A 457 -3.87 -12.54 -14.23
N TRP A 458 -2.84 -13.24 -13.77
CA TRP A 458 -2.11 -12.90 -12.56
C TRP A 458 -0.65 -12.60 -12.90
N TYR A 459 -0.21 -11.35 -12.64
CA TYR A 459 1.16 -10.90 -12.77
C TYR A 459 1.85 -11.01 -11.43
N PHE A 460 3.11 -11.42 -11.41
CA PHE A 460 3.89 -11.57 -10.19
C PHE A 460 5.23 -10.86 -10.30
N ASP A 461 5.40 -9.83 -9.47
CA ASP A 461 6.61 -9.01 -9.35
C ASP A 461 7.21 -9.14 -7.94
N PRO A 462 7.98 -10.21 -7.64
CA PRO A 462 8.34 -10.55 -6.27
C PRO A 462 9.53 -9.79 -5.69
N TYR A 463 10.43 -9.21 -6.52
CA TYR A 463 11.75 -8.81 -6.04
C TYR A 463 11.92 -7.32 -5.85
N ALA A 464 12.73 -6.95 -4.82
CA ALA A 464 13.21 -5.59 -4.60
C ALA A 464 14.16 -5.17 -5.73
N ARG A 465 14.09 -3.90 -6.12
CA ARG A 465 15.01 -3.26 -7.07
C ARG A 465 14.93 -1.74 -6.96
N THR A 466 15.92 -1.06 -7.55
CA THR A 466 15.92 0.41 -7.68
C THR A 466 14.67 0.90 -8.42
N GLY A 467 14.07 1.99 -7.98
CA GLY A 467 12.84 2.55 -8.52
C GLY A 467 11.56 1.83 -8.12
N LYS A 468 11.64 0.78 -7.31
CA LYS A 468 10.47 0.09 -6.76
C LYS A 468 10.29 0.46 -5.29
N ARG A 469 9.12 1.00 -4.94
CA ARG A 469 8.80 1.34 -3.54
C ARG A 469 8.82 0.08 -2.66
N SER A 470 9.17 0.24 -1.40
CA SER A 470 9.16 -0.84 -0.42
C SER A 470 7.74 -1.27 -0.03
N GLY A 471 7.64 -2.40 0.70
CA GLY A 471 6.39 -3.03 1.09
C GLY A 471 5.90 -4.05 0.07
N ALA A 472 4.63 -4.43 0.18
CA ALA A 472 3.96 -5.28 -0.77
C ALA A 472 2.59 -4.69 -1.11
N TRP A 473 2.04 -5.02 -2.27
CA TRP A 473 0.73 -4.53 -2.71
C TRP A 473 0.18 -5.33 -3.88
N MET A 474 -1.13 -5.33 -4.01
CA MET A 474 -1.87 -5.77 -5.19
C MET A 474 -2.26 -4.58 -6.06
N ASN A 475 -2.23 -4.75 -7.40
CA ASN A 475 -2.89 -3.87 -8.35
C ASN A 475 -3.90 -4.64 -9.19
N ALA A 476 -5.03 -4.00 -9.51
CA ALA A 476 -5.87 -4.39 -10.64
C ALA A 476 -5.44 -3.56 -11.86
N TYR A 477 -4.90 -4.22 -12.89
CA TYR A 477 -4.60 -3.54 -14.16
C TYR A 477 -5.88 -3.39 -14.98
N ARG A 478 -6.77 -4.34 -14.89
CA ARG A 478 -8.10 -4.31 -15.47
C ARG A 478 -9.10 -4.95 -14.51
N ASN A 479 -10.18 -4.22 -14.20
CA ASN A 479 -11.26 -4.74 -13.38
C ASN A 479 -12.14 -5.71 -14.18
N GLN A 480 -12.72 -6.71 -13.48
CA GLN A 480 -13.75 -7.54 -14.08
C GLN A 480 -15.05 -6.74 -14.23
N GLU A 481 -15.73 -6.88 -15.36
CA GLU A 481 -17.05 -6.29 -15.59
C GLU A 481 -17.89 -7.11 -16.57
N ARG A 482 -19.22 -6.84 -16.58
CA ARG A 482 -20.15 -7.31 -17.61
C ARG A 482 -20.90 -6.17 -18.29
N PHE A 483 -20.52 -4.93 -18.03
CA PHE A 483 -21.21 -3.74 -18.52
C PHE A 483 -21.11 -3.58 -20.04
N LYS A 484 -19.91 -3.74 -20.59
CA LYS A 484 -19.65 -3.70 -22.04
C LYS A 484 -19.29 -5.08 -22.62
N GLY A 485 -19.87 -6.11 -22.08
CA GLY A 485 -19.54 -7.49 -22.38
C GLY A 485 -18.74 -8.16 -21.24
N GLU A 486 -18.44 -9.44 -21.37
CA GLU A 486 -17.62 -10.13 -20.39
C GLU A 486 -16.15 -9.71 -20.51
N ILE A 487 -15.68 -8.90 -19.59
CA ILE A 487 -14.30 -8.46 -19.49
C ILE A 487 -13.67 -9.13 -18.27
N SER A 488 -12.61 -9.92 -18.52
CA SER A 488 -11.86 -10.61 -17.47
C SER A 488 -10.90 -9.66 -16.76
N THR A 489 -10.59 -9.96 -15.51
CA THR A 489 -9.66 -9.15 -14.70
C THR A 489 -8.20 -9.43 -15.06
N ILE A 490 -7.35 -8.43 -14.84
CA ILE A 490 -5.89 -8.58 -14.79
C ILE A 490 -5.43 -8.01 -13.45
N VAL A 491 -4.81 -8.86 -12.63
CA VAL A 491 -4.33 -8.49 -11.29
C VAL A 491 -2.84 -8.75 -11.17
N SER A 492 -2.18 -8.04 -10.25
CA SER A 492 -0.78 -8.29 -9.92
C SER A 492 -0.54 -8.36 -8.43
N ASN A 493 0.44 -9.17 -8.03
CA ASN A 493 1.04 -9.09 -6.71
C ASN A 493 2.49 -8.62 -6.81
N ASN A 494 2.83 -7.65 -5.97
CA ASN A 494 4.13 -7.02 -5.92
C ASN A 494 4.70 -7.18 -4.51
N SER A 495 5.99 -7.55 -4.42
CA SER A 495 6.71 -7.73 -3.17
C SER A 495 8.13 -7.18 -3.30
N ASN A 496 8.88 -7.21 -2.21
CA ASN A 496 10.27 -6.77 -2.17
C ASN A 496 11.17 -7.84 -1.55
N PHE A 497 11.00 -9.10 -1.98
CA PHE A 497 11.85 -10.19 -1.52
C PHE A 497 13.29 -9.99 -2.02
N VAL A 498 14.25 -10.42 -1.22
CA VAL A 498 15.66 -10.37 -1.60
C VAL A 498 15.97 -11.55 -2.52
N LYS A 499 16.55 -11.28 -3.70
CA LYS A 499 17.05 -12.32 -4.60
C LYS A 499 18.22 -13.07 -3.95
N GLY A 500 18.26 -14.38 -4.15
CA GLY A 500 19.43 -15.19 -3.88
C GLY A 500 20.52 -15.05 -4.95
N ALA A 501 21.58 -15.85 -4.83
CA ALA A 501 22.58 -15.98 -5.86
C ALA A 501 21.95 -16.54 -7.16
N PRO A 502 22.50 -16.20 -8.35
CA PRO A 502 21.99 -16.73 -9.61
C PRO A 502 21.97 -18.26 -9.64
N GLY A 503 20.83 -18.83 -9.96
CA GLY A 503 20.64 -20.31 -10.01
C GLY A 503 20.24 -20.96 -8.68
N GLU A 504 20.30 -20.23 -7.58
CA GLU A 504 19.86 -20.73 -6.28
C GLU A 504 18.38 -20.39 -6.02
N PRO A 505 17.64 -21.27 -5.32
CA PRO A 505 16.27 -20.99 -4.95
C PRO A 505 16.19 -19.80 -3.97
N VAL A 506 15.17 -18.96 -4.13
CA VAL A 506 14.91 -17.84 -3.22
C VAL A 506 14.22 -18.39 -1.98
N LEU A 507 14.90 -18.26 -0.85
CA LEU A 507 14.39 -18.63 0.47
C LEU A 507 13.88 -17.38 1.19
N ILE A 508 12.61 -17.39 1.57
CA ILE A 508 11.96 -16.26 2.25
C ILE A 508 11.75 -16.54 3.74
N SER A 509 11.51 -15.49 4.52
CA SER A 509 11.16 -15.61 5.92
C SER A 509 9.70 -16.08 6.08
N TRP A 510 9.31 -16.49 7.30
CA TRP A 510 7.91 -16.79 7.59
C TRP A 510 7.02 -15.56 7.36
N SER A 511 7.45 -14.37 7.79
CA SER A 511 6.71 -13.11 7.57
C SER A 511 6.59 -12.75 6.07
N ASP A 512 7.63 -13.04 5.25
CA ASP A 512 7.54 -12.88 3.80
C ASP A 512 6.53 -13.87 3.18
N ALA A 513 6.47 -15.09 3.71
CA ALA A 513 5.49 -16.10 3.27
C ALA A 513 4.05 -15.70 3.64
N GLU A 514 3.82 -15.14 4.83
CA GLU A 514 2.54 -14.54 5.21
C GLU A 514 2.17 -13.40 4.26
N THR A 515 3.10 -12.49 3.96
CA THR A 515 2.92 -11.40 3.00
C THR A 515 2.56 -11.93 1.60
N LEU A 516 3.21 -13.01 1.15
CA LEU A 516 2.90 -13.65 -0.13
C LEU A 516 1.45 -14.12 -0.19
N PHE A 517 0.95 -14.79 0.85
CA PHE A 517 -0.43 -15.23 0.95
C PHE A 517 -1.40 -14.06 1.08
N HIS A 518 -1.04 -13.03 1.84
CA HIS A 518 -1.81 -11.80 2.00
C HIS A 518 -2.09 -11.14 0.64
N GLU A 519 -1.05 -10.81 -0.12
CA GLU A 519 -1.19 -10.15 -1.42
C GLU A 519 -1.98 -11.02 -2.42
N PHE A 520 -1.81 -12.32 -2.33
CA PHE A 520 -2.60 -13.23 -3.15
C PHE A 520 -4.08 -13.25 -2.77
N GLY A 521 -4.42 -13.04 -1.49
CA GLY A 521 -5.80 -12.87 -1.05
C GLY A 521 -6.48 -11.66 -1.69
N HIS A 522 -5.77 -10.54 -1.85
CA HIS A 522 -6.25 -9.41 -2.63
C HIS A 522 -6.42 -9.75 -4.11
N ALA A 523 -5.47 -10.48 -4.70
CA ALA A 523 -5.60 -10.92 -6.10
C ALA A 523 -6.81 -11.84 -6.28
N LEU A 524 -7.04 -12.77 -5.35
CA LEU A 524 -8.23 -13.65 -5.36
C LEU A 524 -9.54 -12.85 -5.20
N HIS A 525 -9.54 -11.75 -4.46
CA HIS A 525 -10.69 -10.84 -4.39
C HIS A 525 -10.99 -10.23 -5.76
N GLY A 526 -9.97 -9.85 -6.52
CA GLY A 526 -10.13 -9.42 -7.92
C GLY A 526 -10.58 -10.54 -8.85
N LEU A 527 -9.92 -11.71 -8.79
CA LEU A 527 -10.18 -12.86 -9.64
C LEU A 527 -11.57 -13.50 -9.46
N ASN A 528 -12.12 -13.46 -8.25
CA ASN A 528 -13.46 -13.95 -7.97
C ASN A 528 -14.56 -12.93 -8.30
N SER A 529 -14.24 -11.66 -8.59
CA SER A 529 -15.23 -10.62 -8.84
C SER A 529 -16.20 -11.01 -9.96
N ASN A 530 -17.49 -10.74 -9.73
CA ASN A 530 -18.56 -11.11 -10.66
C ASN A 530 -19.66 -10.03 -10.64
N VAL A 531 -19.32 -8.83 -11.10
CA VAL A 531 -20.16 -7.65 -11.07
C VAL A 531 -20.44 -7.14 -12.49
N THR A 532 -21.47 -6.30 -12.62
CA THR A 532 -21.77 -5.66 -13.90
C THR A 532 -20.88 -4.44 -14.13
N TYR A 533 -20.74 -3.57 -13.14
CA TYR A 533 -20.08 -2.27 -13.28
C TYR A 533 -18.66 -2.28 -12.68
N PRO A 534 -17.64 -1.82 -13.43
CA PRO A 534 -16.23 -1.89 -13.00
C PRO A 534 -15.94 -1.09 -11.73
N THR A 535 -16.69 -0.01 -11.47
CA THR A 535 -16.58 0.77 -10.22
C THR A 535 -16.90 -0.03 -8.95
N LEU A 536 -17.63 -1.14 -9.08
CA LEU A 536 -18.01 -2.01 -7.95
C LEU A 536 -17.14 -3.27 -7.85
N SER A 537 -16.15 -3.45 -8.74
CA SER A 537 -15.40 -4.69 -8.92
C SER A 537 -14.34 -4.94 -7.85
N GLY A 538 -14.22 -6.18 -7.41
CA GLY A 538 -13.10 -6.70 -6.63
C GLY A 538 -12.79 -5.88 -5.39
N THR A 539 -11.59 -5.31 -5.32
CA THR A 539 -11.08 -4.55 -4.16
C THR A 539 -11.63 -3.12 -4.03
N ALA A 540 -12.59 -2.70 -4.87
CA ALA A 540 -13.25 -1.39 -4.79
C ALA A 540 -14.29 -1.31 -3.65
N VAL A 541 -13.94 -1.72 -2.46
CA VAL A 541 -14.78 -1.83 -1.25
C VAL A 541 -14.38 -0.80 -0.18
N ALA A 542 -15.12 -0.80 0.95
CA ALA A 542 -14.77 0.05 2.09
C ALA A 542 -13.34 -0.25 2.59
N ARG A 543 -12.62 0.81 3.03
CA ARG A 543 -11.21 0.70 3.41
C ARG A 543 -10.96 -0.30 4.53
N ASP A 544 -11.81 -0.31 5.56
CA ASP A 544 -11.70 -1.21 6.70
C ASP A 544 -12.26 -2.63 6.45
N TYR A 545 -12.61 -2.92 5.19
CA TYR A 545 -13.02 -4.24 4.73
C TYR A 545 -12.05 -4.84 3.70
N VAL A 546 -11.30 -4.00 3.00
CA VAL A 546 -10.45 -4.45 1.88
C VAL A 546 -9.37 -5.45 2.31
N GLU A 547 -8.89 -5.35 3.56
CA GLU A 547 -7.88 -6.25 4.12
C GLU A 547 -8.47 -7.59 4.60
N PHE A 548 -9.79 -7.74 4.65
CA PHE A 548 -10.41 -8.97 5.12
C PHE A 548 -10.10 -10.18 4.23
N PRO A 549 -10.26 -10.16 2.90
CA PRO A 549 -9.91 -11.28 2.03
C PRO A 549 -8.41 -11.62 2.07
N SER A 550 -7.52 -10.62 2.17
CA SER A 550 -6.08 -10.81 2.19
C SER A 550 -5.61 -11.45 3.49
N GLN A 551 -5.98 -10.89 4.64
CA GLN A 551 -5.64 -11.43 5.96
C GLN A 551 -6.29 -12.80 6.21
N LEU A 552 -7.45 -13.06 5.61
CA LEU A 552 -8.07 -14.38 5.72
C LEU A 552 -7.21 -15.45 5.05
N LEU A 553 -6.62 -15.16 3.90
CA LEU A 553 -5.81 -16.14 3.18
C LEU A 553 -4.50 -16.49 3.90
N GLU A 554 -3.96 -15.63 4.74
CA GLU A 554 -2.77 -15.89 5.56
C GLU A 554 -2.93 -17.16 6.41
N HIS A 555 -4.14 -17.46 6.87
CA HIS A 555 -4.44 -18.65 7.70
C HIS A 555 -4.12 -19.98 6.99
N TRP A 556 -4.18 -20.04 5.66
CA TRP A 556 -3.92 -21.27 4.91
C TRP A 556 -2.43 -21.59 4.80
N LEU A 557 -1.51 -20.62 4.97
CA LEU A 557 -0.06 -20.88 4.98
C LEU A 557 0.32 -21.93 6.02
N SER A 558 -0.26 -21.85 7.22
CA SER A 558 0.08 -22.73 8.34
C SER A 558 -0.70 -24.04 8.38
N THR A 559 -1.57 -24.31 7.40
CA THR A 559 -2.31 -25.58 7.35
C THR A 559 -1.38 -26.75 7.09
N PRO A 560 -1.64 -27.93 7.72
CA PRO A 560 -0.84 -29.14 7.50
C PRO A 560 -0.71 -29.51 6.03
N GLU A 561 -1.77 -29.32 5.24
CA GLU A 561 -1.80 -29.63 3.81
C GLU A 561 -0.79 -28.78 3.02
N VAL A 562 -0.69 -27.51 3.32
CA VAL A 562 0.28 -26.61 2.68
C VAL A 562 1.70 -26.93 3.15
N LEU A 563 1.92 -27.01 4.46
CA LEU A 563 3.26 -27.23 5.01
C LEU A 563 3.84 -28.58 4.60
N ASN A 564 3.06 -29.66 4.69
CA ASN A 564 3.57 -31.00 4.36
C ASN A 564 3.81 -31.21 2.85
N THR A 565 3.14 -30.42 1.98
CA THR A 565 3.22 -30.63 0.53
C THR A 565 4.15 -29.64 -0.15
N TYR A 566 4.20 -28.39 0.33
CA TYR A 566 4.87 -27.28 -0.37
C TYR A 566 6.04 -26.69 0.41
N ALA A 567 6.10 -26.85 1.73
CA ALA A 567 7.28 -26.47 2.50
C ALA A 567 8.35 -27.56 2.38
N LEU A 568 9.05 -27.56 1.24
CA LEU A 568 10.07 -28.56 0.87
C LEU A 568 11.47 -27.99 1.04
N HIS A 569 12.34 -28.76 1.71
CA HIS A 569 13.75 -28.38 1.90
C HIS A 569 14.46 -28.18 0.56
N TYR A 570 15.09 -27.03 0.35
CA TYR A 570 15.61 -26.61 -0.95
C TYR A 570 16.70 -27.51 -1.52
N GLN A 571 17.50 -28.19 -0.69
CA GLN A 571 18.53 -29.11 -1.14
C GLN A 571 18.06 -30.56 -1.24
N THR A 572 17.24 -31.02 -0.30
CA THR A 572 16.87 -32.45 -0.19
C THR A 572 15.53 -32.77 -0.81
N GLY A 573 14.69 -31.77 -1.08
CA GLY A 573 13.30 -31.93 -1.53
C GLY A 573 12.37 -32.57 -0.50
N LYS A 574 12.85 -32.86 0.72
CA LYS A 574 12.03 -33.45 1.77
C LYS A 574 11.05 -32.44 2.36
N PRO A 575 9.82 -32.86 2.70
CA PRO A 575 8.88 -32.00 3.38
C PRO A 575 9.39 -31.59 4.77
N ILE A 576 8.86 -30.46 5.26
CA ILE A 576 9.12 -29.97 6.60
C ILE A 576 8.80 -31.07 7.64
N PRO A 577 9.69 -31.38 8.61
CA PRO A 577 9.41 -32.41 9.62
C PRO A 577 8.19 -32.06 10.45
N THR A 578 7.32 -33.03 10.73
CA THR A 578 6.13 -32.85 11.60
C THR A 578 6.49 -32.29 12.98
N ALA A 579 7.65 -32.68 13.53
CA ALA A 579 8.15 -32.12 14.79
C ALA A 579 8.45 -30.61 14.70
N LEU A 580 8.93 -30.14 13.54
CA LEU A 580 9.17 -28.71 13.31
C LEU A 580 7.85 -27.94 13.11
N VAL A 581 6.87 -28.52 12.42
CA VAL A 581 5.51 -27.96 12.30
C VAL A 581 4.89 -27.81 13.70
N ALA A 582 4.98 -28.82 14.55
CA ALA A 582 4.48 -28.75 15.94
C ALA A 582 5.14 -27.64 16.76
N LYS A 583 6.44 -27.36 16.56
CA LYS A 583 7.14 -26.23 17.18
C LYS A 583 6.61 -24.87 16.65
N ILE A 584 6.36 -24.76 15.34
CA ILE A 584 5.78 -23.56 14.73
C ILE A 584 4.39 -23.28 15.31
N GLU A 585 3.53 -24.29 15.38
CA GLU A 585 2.20 -24.19 15.99
C GLU A 585 2.25 -23.76 17.45
N LYS A 586 3.14 -24.38 18.23
CA LYS A 586 3.35 -24.00 19.65
C LYS A 586 3.84 -22.57 19.81
N ALA A 587 4.60 -22.07 18.86
CA ALA A 587 5.13 -20.69 18.85
C ALA A 587 4.18 -19.67 18.18
N SER A 588 2.97 -20.05 17.76
CA SER A 588 2.04 -19.19 17.01
C SER A 588 1.68 -17.88 17.73
N ASN A 589 1.67 -17.88 19.04
CA ASN A 589 1.44 -16.69 19.88
C ASN A 589 2.73 -16.04 20.41
N PHE A 590 3.89 -16.49 19.93
CA PHE A 590 5.16 -15.86 20.30
C PHE A 590 5.23 -14.44 19.73
N ASN A 591 5.68 -13.51 20.56
CA ASN A 591 5.91 -12.11 20.19
C ASN A 591 4.65 -11.32 19.80
N GLN A 592 3.46 -11.80 20.14
CA GLN A 592 2.19 -11.13 19.82
C GLN A 592 2.02 -9.78 20.51
N GLY A 593 2.68 -9.56 21.66
CA GLY A 593 2.74 -8.26 22.29
C GLY A 593 3.46 -7.25 21.41
N PHE A 594 4.66 -7.61 20.95
CA PHE A 594 5.46 -6.78 20.04
C PHE A 594 4.72 -6.48 18.73
N ASP A 595 4.27 -7.51 18.02
CA ASP A 595 3.65 -7.37 16.70
C ASP A 595 2.42 -6.46 16.76
N THR A 596 1.63 -6.61 17.84
CA THR A 596 0.43 -5.81 18.05
C THR A 596 0.77 -4.36 18.41
N VAL A 597 1.75 -4.13 19.31
CA VAL A 597 2.18 -2.78 19.73
C VAL A 597 2.86 -2.04 18.57
N GLU A 598 3.77 -2.71 17.83
CA GLU A 598 4.44 -2.12 16.67
C GLU A 598 3.43 -1.61 15.63
N TYR A 599 2.39 -2.39 15.35
CA TYR A 599 1.33 -2.02 14.43
C TYR A 599 0.38 -0.96 15.00
N LEU A 600 -0.20 -1.20 16.18
CA LEU A 600 -1.22 -0.32 16.76
C LEU A 600 -0.69 1.05 17.13
N SER A 601 0.58 1.19 17.47
CA SER A 601 1.21 2.50 17.68
C SER A 601 1.08 3.38 16.44
N SER A 602 1.32 2.83 15.24
CA SER A 602 1.13 3.55 13.98
C SER A 602 -0.34 3.90 13.73
N ALA A 603 -1.28 2.98 14.00
CA ALA A 603 -2.70 3.20 13.80
C ALA A 603 -3.29 4.25 14.78
N LEU A 604 -2.86 4.22 16.03
CA LEU A 604 -3.28 5.18 17.05
C LEU A 604 -2.72 6.58 16.77
N VAL A 605 -1.46 6.68 16.36
CA VAL A 605 -0.85 7.97 15.95
C VAL A 605 -1.56 8.52 14.72
N ASP A 606 -1.80 7.70 13.67
CA ASP A 606 -2.56 8.11 12.49
C ASP A 606 -3.92 8.70 12.86
N MET A 607 -4.71 7.96 13.65
CA MET A 607 -6.05 8.43 14.04
C MET A 607 -5.99 9.72 14.86
N LYS A 608 -5.09 9.81 15.84
CA LYS A 608 -4.95 10.98 16.71
C LYS A 608 -4.45 12.22 15.94
N LEU A 609 -3.53 12.06 14.98
CA LEU A 609 -3.10 13.16 14.09
C LEU A 609 -4.29 13.76 13.33
N HIS A 610 -5.20 12.92 12.85
CA HIS A 610 -6.34 13.34 12.03
C HIS A 610 -7.59 13.74 12.85
N LEU A 611 -7.56 13.54 14.16
CA LEU A 611 -8.51 14.07 15.12
C LEU A 611 -8.07 15.42 15.72
N ALA A 612 -6.79 15.78 15.64
CA ALA A 612 -6.21 16.96 16.32
C ALA A 612 -6.66 18.31 15.76
N GLY A 613 -7.37 18.34 14.63
CA GLY A 613 -7.90 19.58 14.03
C GLY A 613 -6.86 20.42 13.30
N SER A 614 -7.05 21.76 13.27
CA SER A 614 -6.28 22.67 12.40
C SER A 614 -5.01 23.26 13.05
N GLN A 615 -4.60 22.77 14.20
CA GLN A 615 -3.34 23.21 14.83
C GLN A 615 -2.14 22.74 14.02
N ARG A 616 -1.12 23.59 13.92
CA ARG A 616 0.15 23.15 13.33
C ARG A 616 0.78 22.10 14.24
N ILE A 617 1.02 20.92 13.69
CA ILE A 617 1.58 19.79 14.41
C ILE A 617 3.06 19.65 14.04
N ASP A 618 3.90 19.50 15.06
CA ASP A 618 5.25 18.95 14.91
C ASP A 618 5.13 17.43 14.96
N PRO A 619 5.43 16.69 13.87
CA PRO A 619 5.19 15.25 13.79
C PRO A 619 5.98 14.43 14.81
N ASP A 620 7.26 14.79 15.05
CA ASP A 620 8.12 14.07 15.99
C ASP A 620 7.69 14.28 17.44
N ALA A 621 7.37 15.53 17.81
CA ALA A 621 6.86 15.82 19.14
C ALA A 621 5.51 15.12 19.37
N PHE A 622 4.61 15.18 18.39
CA PHE A 622 3.29 14.55 18.50
C PHE A 622 3.38 13.01 18.64
N GLU A 623 4.23 12.37 17.83
CA GLU A 623 4.51 10.93 17.90
C GLU A 623 5.03 10.55 19.28
N ARG A 624 6.10 11.19 19.73
CA ARG A 624 6.72 10.95 21.04
C ARG A 624 5.73 11.10 22.20
N ASP A 625 5.02 12.23 22.23
CA ASP A 625 4.13 12.58 23.34
C ASP A 625 2.88 11.67 23.35
N THR A 626 2.36 11.34 22.17
CA THR A 626 1.24 10.39 22.02
C THR A 626 1.62 8.99 22.52
N LEU A 627 2.74 8.47 22.05
CA LEU A 627 3.19 7.11 22.41
C LEU A 627 3.60 7.05 23.90
N GLY A 628 4.20 8.13 24.43
CA GLY A 628 4.49 8.25 25.85
C GLY A 628 3.23 8.23 26.70
N ALA A 629 2.21 8.97 26.33
CA ALA A 629 0.91 9.00 27.02
C ALA A 629 0.18 7.64 26.96
N LEU A 630 0.36 6.88 25.87
CA LEU A 630 -0.17 5.52 25.72
C LEU A 630 0.63 4.45 26.49
N GLY A 631 1.75 4.82 27.13
CA GLY A 631 2.61 3.92 27.88
C GLY A 631 3.32 2.87 27.03
N MET A 632 3.63 3.21 25.78
CA MET A 632 4.35 2.33 24.87
C MET A 632 5.72 1.94 25.45
N PRO A 633 6.12 0.64 25.41
CA PRO A 633 7.46 0.22 25.79
C PRO A 633 8.52 0.90 24.91
N LYS A 634 9.56 1.46 25.52
CA LYS A 634 10.64 2.18 24.81
C LYS A 634 11.50 1.27 23.91
N GLU A 635 11.46 -0.01 24.15
CA GLU A 635 12.16 -1.05 23.40
C GLU A 635 11.51 -1.35 22.05
N ILE A 636 10.32 -0.75 21.79
CA ILE A 636 9.56 -0.95 20.56
C ILE A 636 9.43 0.41 19.86
N VAL A 637 9.63 0.45 18.56
CA VAL A 637 9.34 1.58 17.70
C VAL A 637 8.11 1.27 16.87
N MET A 638 7.27 2.25 16.61
CA MET A 638 6.10 2.07 15.77
C MET A 638 6.51 1.56 14.37
N ARG A 639 5.68 0.72 13.78
CA ARG A 639 5.96 0.05 12.48
C ARG A 639 6.31 1.03 11.37
N HIS A 640 5.62 2.13 11.32
CA HIS A 640 5.86 3.25 10.43
C HIS A 640 5.91 4.53 11.25
N ARG A 641 7.11 5.07 11.45
CA ARG A 641 7.23 6.42 12.01
C ARG A 641 6.60 7.42 11.06
N THR A 642 6.07 8.49 11.62
CA THR A 642 5.32 9.51 10.87
C THR A 642 6.06 10.01 9.62
N PRO A 643 7.38 10.32 9.64
CA PRO A 643 8.11 10.83 8.49
C PRO A 643 8.26 9.86 7.31
N GLN A 644 8.03 8.56 7.52
CA GLN A 644 8.09 7.52 6.48
C GLN A 644 6.77 6.81 6.24
N PHE A 645 5.68 7.29 6.85
CA PHE A 645 4.39 6.60 6.85
C PHE A 645 3.67 6.75 5.50
N GLY A 646 4.15 6.05 4.47
CA GLY A 646 3.64 6.11 3.11
C GLY A 646 2.14 5.80 2.98
N HIS A 647 1.60 4.84 3.75
CA HIS A 647 0.15 4.55 3.78
C HIS A 647 -0.68 5.81 4.06
N VAL A 648 -0.19 6.68 4.92
CA VAL A 648 -0.92 7.85 5.43
C VAL A 648 -0.57 9.13 4.67
N PHE A 649 0.70 9.32 4.26
CA PHE A 649 1.18 10.59 3.72
C PHE A 649 1.57 10.57 2.24
N ALA A 650 1.56 9.40 1.57
CA ALA A 650 1.69 9.31 0.13
C ALA A 650 0.36 9.52 -0.63
N GLY A 651 -0.73 9.76 0.08
CA GLY A 651 -2.08 9.97 -0.43
C GLY A 651 -3.12 9.88 0.67
N ASP A 652 -4.40 10.01 0.31
CA ASP A 652 -5.48 9.96 1.30
C ASP A 652 -6.00 8.54 1.60
N SER A 653 -5.55 7.51 0.88
CA SER A 653 -6.22 6.19 0.90
C SER A 653 -6.29 5.56 2.29
N TYR A 654 -5.23 5.66 3.10
CA TYR A 654 -5.16 5.16 4.47
C TYR A 654 -5.06 6.26 5.54
N SER A 655 -5.23 7.54 5.19
CA SER A 655 -5.22 8.62 6.18
C SER A 655 -6.41 8.48 7.13
N ALA A 656 -6.17 8.52 8.44
CA ALA A 656 -7.11 8.12 9.50
C ALA A 656 -7.69 6.71 9.26
N GLY A 657 -6.98 5.87 8.53
CA GLY A 657 -7.46 4.60 8.02
C GLY A 657 -6.55 3.41 8.31
N TYR A 658 -5.43 3.59 8.99
CA TYR A 658 -4.51 2.47 9.28
C TYR A 658 -5.09 1.47 10.30
N TYR A 659 -6.10 1.85 11.08
CA TYR A 659 -6.91 0.96 11.92
C TYR A 659 -7.57 -0.17 11.12
N SER A 660 -7.72 -0.02 9.82
CA SER A 660 -8.41 -0.94 8.91
C SER A 660 -7.88 -2.36 8.97
N TYR A 661 -6.56 -2.53 9.17
CA TYR A 661 -5.95 -3.85 9.34
C TYR A 661 -6.45 -4.58 10.59
N LEU A 662 -6.60 -3.88 11.72
CA LEU A 662 -7.16 -4.48 12.93
C LEU A 662 -8.65 -4.76 12.80
N TRP A 663 -9.38 -3.84 12.16
CA TRP A 663 -10.82 -4.03 11.90
C TRP A 663 -11.05 -5.27 11.04
N SER A 664 -10.33 -5.38 9.93
CA SER A 664 -10.39 -6.54 9.05
C SER A 664 -9.88 -7.83 9.73
N ASP A 665 -8.84 -7.75 10.58
CA ASP A 665 -8.35 -8.91 11.34
C ASP A 665 -9.39 -9.44 12.35
N THR A 666 -10.24 -8.55 12.87
CA THR A 666 -11.40 -8.96 13.68
C THR A 666 -12.40 -9.78 12.87
N LEU A 667 -12.69 -9.34 11.63
CA LEU A 667 -13.53 -10.09 10.70
C LEU A 667 -12.87 -11.43 10.32
N THR A 668 -11.59 -11.40 10.04
CA THR A 668 -10.78 -12.54 9.60
C THR A 668 -10.73 -13.65 10.65
N ALA A 669 -10.46 -13.30 11.90
CA ALA A 669 -10.38 -14.27 13.00
C ALA A 669 -11.72 -15.01 13.19
N ASP A 670 -12.84 -14.29 13.22
CA ASP A 670 -14.17 -14.91 13.31
C ASP A 670 -14.56 -15.67 12.03
N ALA A 671 -14.17 -15.18 10.86
CA ALA A 671 -14.44 -15.86 9.58
C ALA A 671 -13.71 -17.20 9.46
N PHE A 672 -12.47 -17.28 9.92
CA PHE A 672 -11.73 -18.55 9.90
C PHE A 672 -12.31 -19.57 10.89
N GLU A 673 -12.90 -19.10 12.03
CA GLU A 673 -13.62 -19.99 12.94
C GLU A 673 -14.79 -20.72 12.24
N ALA A 674 -15.42 -20.14 11.18
CA ALA A 674 -16.43 -20.85 10.41
C ALA A 674 -15.92 -22.15 9.75
N PHE A 675 -14.66 -22.17 9.35
CA PHE A 675 -14.02 -23.37 8.80
C PHE A 675 -13.69 -24.39 9.90
N THR A 676 -13.17 -23.91 11.04
CA THR A 676 -12.83 -24.80 12.18
C THR A 676 -14.07 -25.37 12.87
N GLU A 677 -15.20 -24.66 12.86
CA GLU A 677 -16.52 -25.11 13.33
C GLU A 677 -17.14 -26.17 12.38
N ALA A 678 -16.70 -26.20 11.11
CA ALA A 678 -17.15 -27.16 10.09
C ALA A 678 -16.20 -28.37 10.00
N ARG A 679 -15.82 -28.78 8.79
CA ARG A 679 -14.96 -29.96 8.54
C ARG A 679 -13.48 -29.62 8.44
N GLY A 680 -13.08 -28.39 8.73
CA GLY A 680 -11.70 -27.90 8.66
C GLY A 680 -11.48 -26.87 7.56
N ALA A 681 -10.23 -26.45 7.39
CA ALA A 681 -9.82 -25.32 6.55
C ALA A 681 -10.24 -25.41 5.08
N TYR A 682 -10.60 -26.58 4.60
CA TYR A 682 -10.99 -26.83 3.20
C TYR A 682 -12.45 -27.29 3.05
N ASP A 683 -13.33 -26.97 4.02
CA ASP A 683 -14.75 -27.25 3.89
C ASP A 683 -15.36 -26.50 2.71
N ARG A 684 -15.80 -27.24 1.70
CA ARG A 684 -16.31 -26.69 0.43
C ARG A 684 -17.59 -25.88 0.61
N THR A 685 -18.45 -26.23 1.56
CA THR A 685 -19.69 -25.51 1.80
C THR A 685 -19.40 -24.12 2.38
N VAL A 686 -18.43 -24.04 3.30
CA VAL A 686 -17.98 -22.75 3.85
C VAL A 686 -17.25 -21.93 2.78
N ALA A 687 -16.38 -22.57 1.98
CA ALA A 687 -15.65 -21.91 0.89
C ALA A 687 -16.59 -21.34 -0.19
N GLU A 688 -17.62 -22.09 -0.58
CA GLU A 688 -18.64 -21.59 -1.54
C GLU A 688 -19.44 -20.41 -0.97
N ARG A 689 -19.85 -20.49 0.31
CA ARG A 689 -20.53 -19.40 0.99
C ARG A 689 -19.63 -18.15 1.12
N LEU A 690 -18.34 -18.33 1.38
CA LEU A 690 -17.33 -17.28 1.41
C LEU A 690 -17.18 -16.64 0.02
N ARG A 691 -17.02 -17.45 -1.03
CA ARG A 691 -16.95 -16.95 -2.42
C ARG A 691 -18.17 -16.14 -2.78
N LYS A 692 -19.37 -16.69 -2.53
CA LYS A 692 -20.65 -16.07 -2.92
C LYS A 692 -20.94 -14.75 -2.24
N ASN A 693 -20.61 -14.59 -0.94
CA ASN A 693 -21.03 -13.45 -0.16
C ASN A 693 -19.90 -12.42 0.08
N ILE A 694 -18.64 -12.81 -0.13
CA ILE A 694 -17.48 -11.97 0.16
C ILE A 694 -16.66 -11.72 -1.11
N PHE A 695 -16.06 -12.77 -1.70
CA PHE A 695 -15.08 -12.60 -2.75
C PHE A 695 -15.66 -12.19 -4.12
N SER A 696 -16.90 -12.57 -4.44
CA SER A 696 -17.46 -12.32 -5.77
C SER A 696 -18.31 -11.06 -5.88
N VAL A 697 -18.71 -10.50 -4.76
CA VAL A 697 -19.72 -9.42 -4.74
C VAL A 697 -19.12 -8.02 -4.91
N GLY A 698 -17.82 -7.84 -4.72
CA GLY A 698 -17.21 -6.52 -4.72
C GLY A 698 -17.97 -5.54 -3.81
N ASN A 699 -18.31 -4.37 -4.31
CA ASN A 699 -19.08 -3.35 -3.57
C ASN A 699 -20.57 -3.31 -3.96
N THR A 700 -21.12 -4.40 -4.50
CA THR A 700 -22.54 -4.45 -4.88
C THR A 700 -23.48 -4.56 -3.65
N VAL A 701 -22.95 -5.00 -2.51
CA VAL A 701 -23.65 -5.09 -1.23
C VAL A 701 -22.92 -4.31 -0.14
N ASP A 702 -23.62 -3.94 0.92
CA ASP A 702 -22.97 -3.37 2.11
C ASP A 702 -22.05 -4.44 2.74
N PRO A 703 -20.78 -4.11 3.08
CA PRO A 703 -19.83 -5.07 3.63
C PRO A 703 -20.32 -5.79 4.89
N ALA A 704 -21.04 -5.10 5.78
CA ALA A 704 -21.58 -5.70 7.00
C ALA A 704 -22.70 -6.71 6.69
N GLU A 705 -23.52 -6.44 5.66
CA GLU A 705 -24.56 -7.37 5.19
C GLU A 705 -23.97 -8.59 4.50
N GLY A 706 -22.94 -8.38 3.65
CA GLY A 706 -22.17 -9.46 3.04
C GLY A 706 -21.56 -10.37 4.11
N TYR A 707 -20.94 -9.79 5.14
CA TYR A 707 -20.37 -10.54 6.25
C TYR A 707 -21.43 -11.33 7.03
N ARG A 708 -22.57 -10.71 7.40
CA ARG A 708 -23.67 -11.42 8.07
C ARG A 708 -24.24 -12.55 7.22
N SER A 709 -24.33 -12.35 5.91
CA SER A 709 -24.77 -13.40 4.97
C SER A 709 -23.79 -14.59 4.89
N PHE A 710 -22.52 -14.32 5.09
CA PHE A 710 -21.50 -15.37 5.18
C PHE A 710 -21.49 -16.05 6.56
N ARG A 711 -21.43 -15.27 7.66
CA ARG A 711 -21.13 -15.77 9.00
C ARG A 711 -22.38 -16.03 9.85
N GLY A 712 -23.53 -15.40 9.51
CA GLY A 712 -24.78 -15.47 10.28
C GLY A 712 -24.84 -14.50 11.46
N LYS A 713 -23.78 -13.73 11.72
CA LYS A 713 -23.64 -12.78 12.84
C LYS A 713 -22.64 -11.69 12.49
N ASP A 714 -22.59 -10.62 13.28
CA ASP A 714 -21.50 -9.66 13.25
C ASP A 714 -20.25 -10.25 13.93
N ALA A 715 -19.07 -9.83 13.47
CA ALA A 715 -17.82 -10.22 14.11
C ALA A 715 -17.67 -9.52 15.47
N GLY A 716 -17.23 -10.29 16.47
CA GLY A 716 -16.84 -9.77 17.77
C GLY A 716 -15.32 -9.81 17.95
N ILE A 717 -14.83 -9.08 18.97
CA ILE A 717 -13.38 -9.03 19.28
C ILE A 717 -12.83 -10.36 19.83
N ASP A 718 -13.69 -11.25 20.31
CA ASP A 718 -13.28 -12.46 21.05
C ASP A 718 -12.41 -13.42 20.22
N ALA A 719 -12.77 -13.61 18.95
CA ALA A 719 -12.00 -14.45 18.03
C ALA A 719 -10.58 -13.89 17.80
N LEU A 720 -10.48 -12.58 17.62
CA LEU A 720 -9.19 -11.89 17.52
C LEU A 720 -8.33 -12.06 18.78
N MET A 721 -8.93 -11.89 19.94
CA MET A 721 -8.24 -12.05 21.22
C MET A 721 -7.73 -13.49 21.41
N ARG A 722 -8.54 -14.49 21.04
CA ARG A 722 -8.11 -15.90 21.04
C ARG A 722 -6.95 -16.13 20.06
N LYS A 723 -7.06 -15.65 18.83
CA LYS A 723 -6.02 -15.75 17.79
C LYS A 723 -4.69 -15.21 18.30
N ARG A 724 -4.70 -14.08 19.01
CA ARG A 724 -3.50 -13.42 19.53
C ARG A 724 -3.04 -13.92 20.92
N GLY A 725 -3.77 -14.87 21.53
CA GLY A 725 -3.46 -15.36 22.86
C GLY A 725 -3.64 -14.30 23.96
N PHE A 726 -4.50 -13.30 23.72
CA PHE A 726 -4.84 -12.27 24.71
C PHE A 726 -6.08 -12.67 25.53
N PRO A 727 -6.25 -12.11 26.74
CA PRO A 727 -7.44 -12.35 27.54
C PRO A 727 -8.72 -11.92 26.79
N VAL A 728 -9.71 -12.81 26.73
CA VAL A 728 -11.02 -12.48 26.14
C VAL A 728 -11.82 -11.65 27.14
N PRO A 729 -12.37 -10.48 26.75
CA PRO A 729 -13.20 -9.66 27.63
C PRO A 729 -14.39 -10.45 28.17
N GLY A 730 -14.61 -10.41 29.48
CA GLY A 730 -15.75 -11.10 30.14
C GLY A 730 -15.62 -12.62 30.36
N ALA A 731 -14.56 -13.24 29.84
CA ALA A 731 -14.31 -14.65 30.17
C ALA A 731 -13.86 -14.80 31.63
N ALA A 732 -14.59 -15.61 32.41
CA ALA A 732 -14.19 -15.94 33.76
C ALA A 732 -12.77 -16.53 33.78
N LYS A 733 -11.87 -15.98 34.60
CA LYS A 733 -10.50 -16.53 34.79
C LYS A 733 -10.65 -18.01 35.18
N LYS A 734 -10.36 -18.92 34.24
CA LYS A 734 -10.18 -20.33 34.61
C LYS A 734 -9.06 -20.37 35.66
N LYS A 735 -9.39 -20.77 36.90
CA LYS A 735 -8.37 -21.04 37.90
C LYS A 735 -7.38 -22.03 37.31
N PRO A 736 -6.06 -21.83 37.49
CA PRO A 736 -5.09 -22.82 37.07
C PRO A 736 -5.44 -24.14 37.78
N ALA A 737 -5.54 -25.21 37.00
CA ALA A 737 -5.65 -26.55 37.56
C ALA A 737 -4.40 -26.77 38.40
N LYS A 738 -4.61 -27.13 39.68
CA LYS A 738 -3.55 -27.45 40.67
C LYS A 738 -2.78 -28.68 40.24
#